data_6252388d7beb4b985836565ae5d2f16d
#
_entry.id   6252388d7beb4b985836565ae5d2f16d
#
_cell.length_a   1.000
_cell.length_b   1.000
_cell.length_c   1.000
_cell.angle_alpha   90.00
_cell.angle_beta   90.00
_cell.angle_gamma   90.00
#
_symmetry.space_group_name_H-M   'P 1'
#
loop_
_entity.id
_entity.type
_entity.pdbx_description
1 polymer ?
#
loop_
_entity_poly.entity_id
_entity_poly.type
_entity_poly.pdbx_seq_one_letter_code
_entity_poly.pdbx_strand_id
1 'polypeptide(L)'
;RNSQLRLQGHATSHAIFREGPRHCYVPGVLCDKDYVTDFARLESEANKKNNSAYKTNNQVASFDQPDWETRHFRFKTLNLENSEFTTARNSVVEGDIVASNSTLKLGGDVPVFIDMYDGINITGNGFGFRQDVREGRSADDGSSSYTGKITLQKGSTLDINNRFIGGIEAHDSKVNVTSPDALLQNSGVFVNSTLSVRDGGHLTAQKGLYSNGRVQIGKKGTLSLSGTPENGADNTWMPVLTYMTEGYDLTGDNATLNISQQAHVSGDVHATSSSSIRIGSENPGSVSSSVSPVLAAGLFSGYNAAYYGAITGGKGNVSMNNGLWQLTGDSDINSLTTRNSRVQSEENGAFRTLTVKTLDATGSDFVLRTDLKDADKISITEKASGSDNTLNVSFMKNPSPGQSLNIPLVSAPAGTSGDIFKAGTRVTGFSRVTPTLRVDTTGGSTKWILDGFRTEADKAAAAKANSFMNAGYKSFMTEVNNLNKRMGELRDTNGDAGAWARIMNGAGSADGGYSDNYTHVQVGFDKKHALDGVDLFTGVTMTYTDSSADSDAFSGKTKSVGGGLYASALFNSGAYIDLIGKYIHHDNDYTGNFAGLGTKHYGTHSWYAGAETGYRYHLTEDTFIEPQAELVYGAVSGKTFRWKDGEMDLSMKNKDFSPLIGRTGIELGKTFRGKDWSVTARAGTSWQFDLLNNGETVLRDASGEKRIKGEKDSRMLFNVGMNAQIKDNMRFGLEFEKSAFGKYNVDNAINANFRYMF
;
A
#
# COMPACT_ATOMS: atom_id res chain seq x y z
N ARG A 1 32.28 -30.24 -6.08
CA ARG A 1 33.37 -29.47 -5.46
C ARG A 1 34.51 -29.37 -6.44
N ASN A 2 35.01 -28.20 -6.80
CA ASN A 2 36.08 -27.97 -7.78
C ASN A 2 35.78 -28.58 -9.16
N SER A 3 34.58 -28.41 -9.68
CA SER A 3 34.13 -29.05 -10.91
C SER A 3 33.67 -28.01 -11.92
N GLN A 4 33.77 -28.32 -13.22
CA GLN A 4 33.12 -27.59 -14.30
C GLN A 4 31.92 -28.38 -14.77
N LEU A 5 30.76 -27.77 -14.77
CA LEU A 5 29.56 -28.27 -15.44
C LEU A 5 29.22 -27.34 -16.60
N ARG A 6 29.23 -27.91 -17.79
CA ARG A 6 28.81 -27.20 -19.02
C ARG A 6 27.57 -27.88 -19.58
N LEU A 7 26.48 -27.13 -19.65
CA LEU A 7 25.26 -27.54 -20.33
C LEU A 7 25.27 -26.90 -21.71
N GLN A 8 25.42 -27.71 -22.73
CA GLN A 8 25.37 -27.24 -24.11
C GLN A 8 24.30 -27.97 -24.87
N GLY A 9 23.48 -27.21 -25.62
CA GLY A 9 22.61 -27.80 -26.60
C GLY A 9 23.42 -28.13 -27.85
N HIS A 10 23.58 -29.39 -28.15
CA HIS A 10 24.18 -29.87 -29.36
C HIS A 10 23.11 -30.55 -30.22
N ALA A 11 23.29 -30.62 -31.53
CA ALA A 11 22.30 -31.24 -32.43
C ALA A 11 22.05 -32.75 -32.09
N THR A 12 22.90 -33.36 -31.35
CA THR A 12 22.85 -34.81 -31.05
C THR A 12 23.00 -35.17 -29.56
N SER A 13 23.31 -34.19 -28.68
CA SER A 13 23.63 -34.50 -27.28
C SER A 13 22.91 -33.57 -26.34
N HIS A 14 22.03 -34.10 -25.53
CA HIS A 14 21.33 -33.36 -24.52
C HIS A 14 20.92 -34.26 -23.35
N ALA A 15 20.89 -33.68 -22.19
CA ALA A 15 20.36 -34.31 -21.02
C ALA A 15 19.07 -33.60 -20.57
N ILE A 16 18.13 -34.37 -20.12
CA ILE A 16 16.94 -33.88 -19.45
C ILE A 16 17.05 -34.15 -17.98
N PHE A 17 17.23 -33.11 -17.17
CA PHE A 17 17.09 -33.17 -15.73
C PHE A 17 15.64 -32.79 -15.38
N ARG A 18 14.87 -33.77 -14.92
CA ARG A 18 13.45 -33.52 -14.53
C ARG A 18 13.25 -33.90 -13.07
N GLU A 19 12.39 -33.16 -12.39
CA GLU A 19 11.91 -33.54 -11.08
C GLU A 19 10.96 -34.75 -11.18
N GLY A 20 11.20 -35.77 -10.38
CA GLY A 20 10.39 -37.00 -10.37
C GLY A 20 11.08 -38.21 -11.00
N PRO A 21 10.42 -39.40 -11.03
CA PRO A 21 11.00 -40.63 -11.55
C PRO A 21 11.13 -40.51 -13.08
N ARG A 22 12.27 -40.07 -13.55
CA ARG A 22 12.49 -39.83 -14.96
C ARG A 22 13.92 -40.16 -15.42
N HIS A 23 13.97 -40.50 -16.64
CA HIS A 23 15.16 -40.98 -17.28
C HIS A 23 16.08 -39.80 -17.64
N CYS A 24 17.16 -39.70 -17.00
CA CYS A 24 18.32 -39.02 -17.49
C CYS A 24 19.03 -40.02 -18.35
N TYR A 25 18.99 -39.85 -19.65
CA TYR A 25 19.67 -40.77 -20.57
C TYR A 25 21.04 -40.20 -20.93
N VAL A 26 22.01 -40.80 -20.36
CA VAL A 26 23.43 -40.59 -20.74
C VAL A 26 23.86 -41.87 -21.43
N PRO A 27 24.55 -41.84 -22.57
CA PRO A 27 24.97 -43.05 -23.24
C PRO A 27 25.61 -44.05 -22.27
N GLY A 28 24.96 -45.18 -22.06
CA GLY A 28 25.41 -46.24 -21.18
C GLY A 28 25.15 -46.04 -19.66
N VAL A 29 24.45 -44.98 -19.25
CA VAL A 29 24.08 -44.73 -17.85
C VAL A 29 22.59 -44.40 -17.76
N LEU A 30 21.91 -45.14 -16.89
CA LEU A 30 20.51 -44.82 -16.53
C LEU A 30 20.53 -43.96 -15.29
N CYS A 31 19.98 -42.75 -15.38
CA CYS A 31 19.92 -41.87 -14.26
C CYS A 31 18.57 -41.97 -13.52
N ASP A 32 18.64 -42.08 -12.22
CA ASP A 32 17.48 -41.99 -11.34
C ASP A 32 17.12 -40.52 -11.03
N LYS A 33 15.95 -40.28 -10.49
CA LYS A 33 15.47 -38.94 -10.13
C LYS A 33 16.42 -38.14 -9.22
N ASP A 34 17.19 -38.85 -8.39
CA ASP A 34 18.11 -38.25 -7.45
C ASP A 34 19.38 -37.70 -8.12
N TYR A 35 19.62 -38.06 -9.34
CA TYR A 35 20.76 -37.57 -10.13
C TYR A 35 20.63 -36.09 -10.53
N VAL A 36 19.41 -35.59 -10.59
CA VAL A 36 19.13 -34.23 -10.98
C VAL A 36 19.76 -33.24 -10.01
N THR A 37 19.98 -33.66 -8.77
CA THR A 37 20.56 -32.82 -7.71
C THR A 37 21.96 -33.28 -7.27
N ASP A 38 22.43 -34.39 -7.77
CA ASP A 38 23.74 -34.96 -7.39
C ASP A 38 24.63 -35.26 -8.62
N PHE A 39 25.21 -34.20 -9.15
CA PHE A 39 26.11 -34.29 -10.28
C PHE A 39 27.37 -35.13 -9.98
N ALA A 40 27.87 -35.07 -8.74
CA ALA A 40 29.04 -35.86 -8.34
C ALA A 40 28.77 -37.39 -8.38
N ARG A 41 27.53 -37.79 -8.10
CA ARG A 41 27.09 -39.17 -8.24
C ARG A 41 27.01 -39.59 -9.70
N LEU A 42 26.45 -38.77 -10.56
CA LEU A 42 26.38 -39.03 -12.00
C LEU A 42 27.77 -39.19 -12.59
N GLU A 43 28.68 -38.31 -12.24
CA GLU A 43 30.07 -38.34 -12.65
C GLU A 43 30.78 -39.61 -12.16
N SER A 44 30.55 -39.99 -10.90
CA SER A 44 31.11 -41.21 -10.31
C SER A 44 30.63 -42.47 -11.04
N GLU A 45 29.37 -42.54 -11.42
CA GLU A 45 28.85 -43.70 -12.15
C GLU A 45 29.32 -43.76 -13.60
N ALA A 46 29.42 -42.62 -14.24
CA ALA A 46 29.99 -42.51 -15.59
C ALA A 46 31.47 -42.97 -15.59
N ASN A 47 32.22 -42.54 -14.59
CA ASN A 47 33.61 -42.98 -14.44
C ASN A 47 33.75 -44.50 -14.16
N LYS A 48 32.85 -45.09 -13.35
CA LYS A 48 32.78 -46.53 -13.11
C LYS A 48 32.56 -47.35 -14.37
N LYS A 49 31.82 -46.79 -15.33
CA LYS A 49 31.57 -47.43 -16.63
C LYS A 49 32.63 -47.14 -17.68
N ASN A 50 33.74 -46.48 -17.28
CA ASN A 50 34.83 -46.11 -18.15
C ASN A 50 34.40 -45.30 -19.38
N ASN A 51 33.34 -44.47 -19.19
CA ASN A 51 32.82 -43.63 -20.26
C ASN A 51 33.66 -42.35 -20.35
N SER A 52 34.36 -42.15 -21.41
CA SER A 52 35.30 -41.05 -21.65
C SER A 52 34.58 -39.68 -21.77
N ALA A 53 33.25 -39.65 -21.91
CA ALA A 53 32.45 -38.41 -21.93
C ALA A 53 32.35 -37.75 -20.54
N TYR A 54 32.68 -38.50 -19.47
CA TYR A 54 32.59 -38.02 -18.10
C TYR A 54 33.95 -38.14 -17.44
N LYS A 55 34.48 -37.06 -17.04
CA LYS A 55 35.76 -37.05 -16.35
C LYS A 55 35.55 -36.34 -15.01
N THR A 56 36.29 -36.66 -13.99
CA THR A 56 36.39 -35.98 -12.71
C THR A 56 37.28 -34.73 -12.79
N ASN A 57 36.98 -33.70 -12.04
CA ASN A 57 37.83 -32.52 -11.96
C ASN A 57 38.04 -31.77 -13.29
N ASN A 58 37.36 -30.69 -13.50
CA ASN A 58 37.40 -29.84 -14.69
C ASN A 58 36.79 -30.44 -15.95
N GLN A 59 35.57 -30.95 -15.84
CA GLN A 59 35.07 -31.74 -16.96
C GLN A 59 33.72 -31.34 -17.49
N VAL A 60 33.53 -31.66 -18.74
CA VAL A 60 32.32 -31.43 -19.52
C VAL A 60 31.49 -32.68 -19.48
N ALA A 61 30.28 -32.58 -19.00
CA ALA A 61 29.27 -33.61 -19.18
C ALA A 61 28.52 -33.35 -20.46
N SER A 62 28.50 -34.31 -21.35
CA SER A 62 27.70 -34.31 -22.57
C SER A 62 26.59 -35.32 -22.39
N PHE A 63 25.37 -34.92 -22.70
CA PHE A 63 24.18 -35.72 -22.51
C PHE A 63 23.44 -35.91 -23.82
N ASP A 64 22.97 -37.10 -24.07
CA ASP A 64 22.27 -37.46 -25.29
C ASP A 64 20.77 -37.51 -25.09
N GLN A 65 20.03 -36.95 -26.02
CA GLN A 65 18.58 -36.90 -25.98
C GLN A 65 18.00 -37.37 -27.34
N PRO A 66 17.00 -38.26 -27.32
CA PRO A 66 16.37 -38.73 -28.55
C PRO A 66 15.59 -37.63 -29.28
N ASP A 67 15.13 -36.61 -28.53
CA ASP A 67 14.37 -35.48 -29.06
C ASP A 67 15.23 -34.21 -29.03
N TRP A 68 15.88 -33.95 -30.11
CA TRP A 68 16.82 -32.87 -30.32
C TRP A 68 16.22 -31.51 -30.66
N GLU A 69 14.89 -31.40 -30.71
CA GLU A 69 14.22 -30.13 -30.85
C GLU A 69 14.06 -29.38 -29.50
N THR A 70 14.12 -30.10 -28.38
CA THR A 70 13.95 -29.52 -27.06
C THR A 70 15.22 -29.65 -26.20
N ARG A 71 16.09 -28.70 -26.29
CA ARG A 71 17.32 -28.56 -25.49
C ARG A 71 17.00 -28.13 -24.07
N HIS A 72 16.29 -28.96 -23.33
CA HIS A 72 15.65 -28.64 -22.08
C HIS A 72 16.33 -29.35 -20.92
N PHE A 73 16.86 -28.59 -19.98
CA PHE A 73 17.46 -29.08 -18.75
C PHE A 73 16.62 -28.67 -17.57
N ARG A 74 16.20 -29.60 -16.75
CA ARG A 74 15.39 -29.32 -15.59
C ARG A 74 15.96 -30.04 -14.36
N PHE A 75 16.13 -29.30 -13.27
CA PHE A 75 16.55 -29.81 -11.97
C PHE A 75 15.78 -29.07 -10.85
N LYS A 76 15.77 -29.64 -9.64
CA LYS A 76 15.14 -28.98 -8.50
C LYS A 76 16.08 -27.93 -7.91
N THR A 77 17.26 -28.35 -7.47
CA THR A 77 18.29 -27.48 -6.90
C THR A 77 19.68 -28.02 -7.27
N LEU A 78 20.52 -27.15 -7.78
CA LEU A 78 21.91 -27.42 -8.08
C LEU A 78 22.80 -26.66 -7.08
N ASN A 79 23.58 -27.41 -6.30
CA ASN A 79 24.52 -26.81 -5.34
C ASN A 79 25.95 -26.83 -5.92
N LEU A 80 26.52 -25.66 -6.05
CA LEU A 80 27.88 -25.47 -6.58
C LEU A 80 28.79 -24.91 -5.50
N GLU A 81 29.95 -25.53 -5.35
CA GLU A 81 31.00 -25.08 -4.43
C GLU A 81 32.35 -25.14 -5.13
N ASN A 82 33.04 -24.01 -5.23
CA ASN A 82 34.32 -23.87 -5.95
C ASN A 82 34.24 -24.43 -7.38
N SER A 83 33.19 -24.09 -8.11
CA SER A 83 32.83 -24.74 -9.37
C SER A 83 32.53 -23.75 -10.49
N GLU A 84 32.58 -24.20 -11.72
CA GLU A 84 32.12 -23.44 -12.89
C GLU A 84 30.89 -24.11 -13.48
N PHE A 85 29.86 -23.34 -13.74
CA PHE A 85 28.63 -23.76 -14.42
C PHE A 85 28.39 -22.91 -15.65
N THR A 86 28.25 -23.51 -16.79
CA THR A 86 28.02 -22.81 -18.05
C THR A 86 26.86 -23.42 -18.81
N THR A 87 25.91 -22.62 -19.26
CA THR A 87 24.86 -23.03 -20.19
C THR A 87 25.18 -22.48 -21.60
N ALA A 88 24.87 -23.24 -22.62
CA ALA A 88 24.98 -22.77 -24.00
C ALA A 88 23.90 -21.72 -24.33
N ARG A 89 24.16 -20.88 -25.33
CA ARG A 89 23.22 -19.84 -25.78
C ARG A 89 21.88 -20.39 -26.27
N ASN A 90 21.83 -21.63 -26.68
CA ASN A 90 20.66 -22.27 -27.26
C ASN A 90 20.02 -23.33 -26.36
N SER A 91 20.23 -23.25 -25.05
CA SER A 91 19.65 -24.19 -24.08
C SER A 91 18.54 -23.54 -23.24
N VAL A 92 17.53 -24.33 -22.90
CA VAL A 92 16.50 -23.97 -21.91
C VAL A 92 16.83 -24.69 -20.61
N VAL A 93 17.00 -23.94 -19.52
CA VAL A 93 17.38 -24.46 -18.22
C VAL A 93 16.39 -24.00 -17.16
N GLU A 94 15.85 -24.94 -16.41
CA GLU A 94 14.91 -24.71 -15.33
C GLU A 94 15.40 -25.34 -14.02
N GLY A 95 15.46 -24.55 -12.95
CA GLY A 95 15.81 -25.03 -11.61
C GLY A 95 16.50 -23.96 -10.78
N ASP A 96 16.64 -24.24 -9.48
CA ASP A 96 17.29 -23.33 -8.55
C ASP A 96 18.78 -23.65 -8.43
N ILE A 97 19.62 -22.61 -8.29
CA ILE A 97 21.05 -22.76 -8.10
C ILE A 97 21.45 -22.07 -6.80
N VAL A 98 22.26 -22.79 -5.99
CA VAL A 98 22.98 -22.23 -4.85
C VAL A 98 24.47 -22.35 -5.12
N ALA A 99 25.15 -21.22 -5.25
CA ALA A 99 26.57 -21.19 -5.61
C ALA A 99 27.40 -20.48 -4.54
N SER A 100 28.53 -21.10 -4.18
CA SER A 100 29.50 -20.56 -3.25
C SER A 100 30.89 -20.61 -3.90
N ASN A 101 31.58 -19.48 -3.94
CA ASN A 101 32.90 -19.35 -4.58
C ASN A 101 32.92 -19.96 -6.00
N SER A 102 31.89 -19.68 -6.79
CA SER A 102 31.67 -20.35 -8.08
C SER A 102 31.38 -19.34 -9.19
N THR A 103 31.60 -19.75 -10.42
CA THR A 103 31.33 -18.92 -11.59
C THR A 103 30.20 -19.54 -12.42
N LEU A 104 29.16 -18.77 -12.67
CA LEU A 104 28.01 -19.17 -13.47
C LEU A 104 27.94 -18.31 -14.72
N LYS A 105 27.85 -18.95 -15.88
CA LYS A 105 27.72 -18.31 -17.19
C LYS A 105 26.46 -18.81 -17.89
N LEU A 106 25.41 -18.04 -17.88
CA LEU A 106 24.15 -18.37 -18.56
C LEU A 106 24.19 -17.82 -19.98
N GLY A 107 24.09 -18.72 -20.97
CA GLY A 107 24.19 -18.35 -22.39
C GLY A 107 25.61 -17.96 -22.80
N GLY A 108 26.62 -18.57 -22.20
CA GLY A 108 28.01 -18.35 -22.54
C GLY A 108 28.42 -18.98 -23.87
N ASP A 109 29.56 -18.51 -24.41
CA ASP A 109 30.22 -19.22 -25.51
C ASP A 109 30.82 -20.49 -24.95
N VAL A 110 30.14 -21.59 -25.17
CA VAL A 110 30.68 -22.90 -24.86
C VAL A 110 31.62 -23.27 -26.00
N PRO A 111 32.88 -23.57 -25.73
CA PRO A 111 33.76 -24.07 -26.77
C PRO A 111 33.09 -25.23 -27.46
N VAL A 112 33.09 -25.22 -28.79
CA VAL A 112 32.59 -26.35 -29.58
C VAL A 112 33.49 -27.53 -29.19
N PHE A 113 33.03 -28.35 -28.28
CA PHE A 113 33.62 -29.67 -28.14
C PHE A 113 33.13 -30.46 -29.36
N ILE A 114 34.01 -30.82 -30.18
CA ILE A 114 33.77 -31.88 -31.12
C ILE A 114 33.41 -33.07 -30.27
N ASP A 115 32.12 -33.41 -30.25
CA ASP A 115 31.70 -34.62 -29.58
C ASP A 115 32.47 -35.75 -30.25
N MET A 116 33.35 -36.34 -29.51
CA MET A 116 34.12 -37.48 -30.03
C MET A 116 33.21 -38.64 -30.45
N TYR A 117 31.97 -38.61 -29.95
CA TYR A 117 30.93 -39.53 -30.41
C TYR A 117 30.50 -39.27 -31.86
N ASP A 118 30.34 -38.04 -32.24
CA ASP A 118 30.06 -37.67 -33.64
C ASP A 118 31.32 -37.68 -34.51
N GLY A 119 32.48 -37.60 -33.86
CA GLY A 119 33.77 -37.53 -34.54
C GLY A 119 34.40 -38.88 -34.84
N ILE A 120 33.93 -39.93 -34.29
CA ILE A 120 34.49 -41.28 -34.51
C ILE A 120 33.52 -42.09 -35.36
N ASN A 121 33.33 -41.67 -36.56
CA ASN A 121 33.10 -42.66 -37.56
C ASN A 121 34.13 -42.65 -38.63
N ILE A 122 35.23 -43.17 -38.32
CA ILE A 122 36.36 -43.35 -39.19
C ILE A 122 36.18 -44.56 -40.09
N THR A 123 35.09 -45.32 -39.94
CA THR A 123 35.00 -46.63 -40.58
C THR A 123 33.83 -46.85 -41.52
N GLY A 124 33.21 -45.82 -42.01
CA GLY A 124 32.15 -45.97 -43.01
C GLY A 124 30.83 -46.57 -42.54
N ASN A 125 30.62 -46.73 -41.22
CA ASN A 125 29.38 -47.24 -40.66
C ASN A 125 28.30 -46.19 -40.36
N GLY A 126 28.35 -45.10 -41.10
CA GLY A 126 27.28 -44.11 -41.02
C GLY A 126 27.45 -43.02 -39.95
N PHE A 127 28.50 -43.05 -39.17
CA PHE A 127 28.85 -41.96 -38.27
C PHE A 127 29.75 -40.98 -39.02
N GLY A 128 29.19 -40.07 -39.71
CA GLY A 128 29.92 -38.94 -40.28
C GLY A 128 30.31 -37.96 -39.20
N PHE A 129 31.46 -37.34 -39.35
CA PHE A 129 31.76 -36.10 -38.68
C PHE A 129 30.68 -35.09 -39.13
N ARG A 130 29.63 -34.95 -38.38
CA ARG A 130 28.71 -33.85 -38.63
C ARG A 130 29.36 -32.63 -38.05
N GLN A 131 30.10 -31.97 -38.87
CA GLN A 131 30.43 -30.57 -38.66
C GLN A 131 29.17 -29.74 -38.91
N ASP A 132 28.11 -30.05 -38.18
CA ASP A 132 26.99 -29.17 -38.02
C ASP A 132 27.34 -28.14 -36.95
N VAL A 133 28.53 -27.61 -37.03
CA VAL A 133 28.77 -26.24 -36.65
C VAL A 133 27.90 -25.42 -37.59
N ARG A 134 26.63 -25.30 -37.32
CA ARG A 134 25.81 -24.26 -37.92
C ARG A 134 26.28 -22.94 -37.32
N GLU A 135 27.43 -22.50 -37.86
CA GLU A 135 27.75 -21.10 -37.84
C GLU A 135 26.53 -20.41 -38.44
N GLY A 136 25.78 -19.72 -37.63
CA GLY A 136 24.74 -18.83 -38.10
C GLY A 136 23.31 -19.06 -37.71
N ARG A 137 22.97 -19.96 -36.81
CA ARG A 137 21.76 -19.69 -36.03
C ARG A 137 22.15 -18.77 -34.89
N SER A 138 21.89 -17.48 -35.14
CA SER A 138 21.92 -16.51 -34.06
C SER A 138 21.04 -17.06 -32.93
N ALA A 139 21.55 -17.05 -31.74
CA ALA A 139 20.83 -17.47 -30.56
C ALA A 139 19.57 -16.64 -30.23
N ASP A 140 19.12 -15.88 -31.18
CA ASP A 140 18.07 -14.87 -31.06
C ASP A 140 16.68 -15.33 -31.50
N ASP A 141 16.45 -16.64 -31.57
CA ASP A 141 15.10 -17.15 -31.82
C ASP A 141 14.19 -17.14 -30.58
N GLY A 142 14.65 -16.53 -29.48
CA GLY A 142 13.89 -16.42 -28.24
C GLY A 142 13.69 -17.76 -27.50
N SER A 143 14.28 -18.86 -27.98
CA SER A 143 14.08 -20.20 -27.42
C SER A 143 15.01 -20.51 -26.24
N SER A 144 16.14 -19.82 -26.10
CA SER A 144 17.07 -20.08 -25.01
C SER A 144 16.75 -19.25 -23.78
N SER A 145 16.66 -19.91 -22.63
CA SER A 145 16.33 -19.25 -21.38
C SER A 145 16.83 -19.99 -20.15
N TYR A 146 16.99 -19.25 -19.09
CA TYR A 146 17.13 -19.81 -17.73
C TYR A 146 15.93 -19.37 -16.88
N THR A 147 15.33 -20.33 -16.16
CA THR A 147 14.22 -20.06 -15.25
C THR A 147 14.50 -20.67 -13.87
N GLY A 148 14.50 -19.85 -12.83
CA GLY A 148 14.70 -20.31 -11.45
C GLY A 148 15.30 -19.25 -10.54
N LYS A 149 15.49 -19.58 -9.25
CA LYS A 149 16.16 -18.73 -8.28
C LYS A 149 17.66 -19.06 -8.24
N ILE A 150 18.50 -18.03 -8.29
CA ILE A 150 19.95 -18.15 -8.11
C ILE A 150 20.36 -17.47 -6.82
N THR A 151 21.00 -18.21 -5.93
CA THR A 151 21.60 -17.70 -4.70
C THR A 151 23.13 -17.79 -4.80
N LEU A 152 23.80 -16.65 -4.68
CA LEU A 152 25.25 -16.52 -4.80
C LEU A 152 25.86 -16.14 -3.47
N GLN A 153 26.98 -16.73 -3.13
CA GLN A 153 27.72 -16.49 -1.88
C GLN A 153 29.23 -16.51 -2.09
N LYS A 154 29.95 -15.87 -1.19
CA LYS A 154 31.42 -16.00 -1.04
C LYS A 154 32.21 -15.76 -2.32
N GLY A 155 32.01 -14.61 -2.96
CA GLY A 155 32.80 -14.24 -4.15
C GLY A 155 32.38 -14.91 -5.44
N SER A 156 31.18 -15.46 -5.52
CA SER A 156 30.64 -16.04 -6.73
C SER A 156 30.38 -14.99 -7.82
N THR A 157 30.45 -15.42 -9.08
CA THR A 157 30.14 -14.56 -10.23
C THR A 157 29.04 -15.20 -11.06
N LEU A 158 28.07 -14.38 -11.50
CA LEU A 158 27.00 -14.78 -12.40
C LEU A 158 27.03 -13.88 -13.64
N ASP A 159 27.19 -14.46 -14.81
CA ASP A 159 27.05 -13.80 -16.09
C ASP A 159 25.75 -14.26 -16.78
N ILE A 160 24.86 -13.33 -17.07
CA ILE A 160 23.57 -13.57 -17.72
C ILE A 160 23.65 -13.02 -19.14
N ASN A 161 23.80 -13.91 -20.13
CA ASN A 161 23.95 -13.55 -21.55
C ASN A 161 22.75 -14.00 -22.40
N ASN A 162 21.87 -14.83 -21.88
CA ASN A 162 20.62 -15.24 -22.54
C ASN A 162 19.40 -14.82 -21.73
N ARG A 163 18.20 -15.13 -22.20
CA ARG A 163 16.96 -14.86 -21.49
C ARG A 163 16.98 -15.46 -20.09
N PHE A 164 16.66 -14.64 -19.10
CA PHE A 164 16.60 -15.02 -17.70
C PHE A 164 15.24 -14.68 -17.13
N ILE A 165 14.62 -15.63 -16.42
CA ILE A 165 13.37 -15.41 -15.70
C ILE A 165 13.51 -16.03 -14.30
N GLY A 166 13.53 -15.23 -13.25
CA GLY A 166 13.64 -15.80 -11.91
C GLY A 166 13.95 -14.80 -10.81
N GLY A 167 14.64 -15.28 -9.79
CA GLY A 167 15.11 -14.51 -8.64
C GLY A 167 16.61 -14.54 -8.51
N ILE A 168 17.21 -13.46 -8.01
CA ILE A 168 18.64 -13.39 -7.68
C ILE A 168 18.79 -12.91 -6.24
N GLU A 169 19.56 -13.68 -5.46
CA GLU A 169 20.01 -13.33 -4.13
C GLU A 169 21.53 -13.46 -4.08
N ALA A 170 22.25 -12.35 -3.98
CA ALA A 170 23.69 -12.29 -4.06
C ALA A 170 24.29 -11.71 -2.76
N HIS A 171 25.23 -12.45 -2.17
CA HIS A 171 26.00 -12.03 -1.01
C HIS A 171 27.50 -12.11 -1.34
N ASP A 172 28.22 -11.00 -1.14
CA ASP A 172 29.65 -10.86 -1.44
C ASP A 172 30.01 -11.37 -2.84
N SER A 173 29.20 -11.05 -3.85
CA SER A 173 29.24 -11.67 -5.16
C SER A 173 29.09 -10.64 -6.30
N LYS A 174 29.24 -11.09 -7.55
CA LYS A 174 29.09 -10.24 -8.74
C LYS A 174 28.06 -10.81 -9.70
N VAL A 175 27.22 -9.94 -10.23
CA VAL A 175 26.23 -10.29 -11.26
C VAL A 175 26.41 -9.36 -12.46
N ASN A 176 26.61 -9.92 -13.63
CA ASN A 176 26.74 -9.21 -14.90
C ASN A 176 25.58 -9.60 -15.81
N VAL A 177 24.91 -8.62 -16.40
CA VAL A 177 23.79 -8.81 -17.32
C VAL A 177 24.16 -8.19 -18.67
N THR A 178 24.29 -9.01 -19.68
CA THR A 178 24.43 -8.62 -21.09
C THR A 178 23.26 -9.14 -21.93
N SER A 179 22.39 -9.95 -21.34
CA SER A 179 21.15 -10.42 -21.96
C SER A 179 20.21 -9.27 -22.28
N PRO A 180 19.64 -9.20 -23.47
CA PRO A 180 18.62 -8.20 -23.80
C PRO A 180 17.26 -8.46 -23.16
N ASP A 181 17.05 -9.62 -22.50
CA ASP A 181 15.81 -10.05 -21.90
C ASP A 181 16.06 -10.80 -20.58
N ALA A 182 16.29 -10.06 -19.51
CA ALA A 182 16.40 -10.62 -18.15
C ALA A 182 15.31 -10.03 -17.26
N LEU A 183 14.52 -10.90 -16.64
CA LEU A 183 13.39 -10.55 -15.79
C LEU A 183 13.54 -11.14 -14.38
N LEU A 184 13.58 -10.27 -13.37
CA LEU A 184 13.42 -10.65 -11.98
C LEU A 184 11.93 -10.74 -11.63
N GLN A 185 11.40 -11.96 -11.58
CA GLN A 185 10.02 -12.23 -11.14
C GLN A 185 9.85 -12.25 -9.62
N ASN A 186 10.94 -12.37 -8.89
CA ASN A 186 11.01 -12.26 -7.43
C ASN A 186 11.89 -11.06 -7.06
N SER A 187 11.83 -10.62 -5.81
CA SER A 187 12.69 -9.54 -5.32
C SER A 187 14.17 -9.87 -5.58
N GLY A 188 14.90 -8.94 -6.16
CA GLY A 188 16.36 -9.03 -6.26
C GLY A 188 17.00 -8.53 -4.96
N VAL A 189 17.95 -9.30 -4.42
CA VAL A 189 18.67 -8.92 -3.19
C VAL A 189 20.18 -9.01 -3.43
N PHE A 190 20.87 -7.87 -3.23
CA PHE A 190 22.31 -7.75 -3.44
C PHE A 190 22.96 -7.18 -2.19
N VAL A 191 23.59 -8.04 -1.39
CA VAL A 191 24.27 -7.65 -0.14
C VAL A 191 25.77 -7.70 -0.38
N ASN A 192 26.47 -6.54 -0.19
CA ASN A 192 27.89 -6.38 -0.49
C ASN A 192 28.27 -6.85 -1.90
N SER A 193 27.35 -6.76 -2.83
CA SER A 193 27.48 -7.36 -4.14
C SER A 193 27.38 -6.32 -5.24
N THR A 194 28.00 -6.58 -6.37
CA THR A 194 27.93 -5.69 -7.54
C THR A 194 26.95 -6.26 -8.56
N LEU A 195 26.00 -5.43 -8.98
CA LEU A 195 25.15 -5.66 -10.15
C LEU A 195 25.63 -4.76 -11.30
N SER A 196 25.93 -5.37 -12.44
CA SER A 196 26.36 -4.63 -13.66
C SER A 196 25.48 -5.01 -14.84
N VAL A 197 24.84 -4.03 -15.47
CA VAL A 197 24.01 -4.21 -16.69
C VAL A 197 24.69 -3.43 -17.82
N ARG A 198 25.11 -4.10 -18.89
CA ARG A 198 25.95 -3.49 -19.93
C ARG A 198 25.83 -4.18 -21.29
N ASP A 199 26.47 -3.61 -22.30
CA ASP A 199 26.67 -4.18 -23.64
C ASP A 199 25.36 -4.61 -24.33
N GLY A 200 24.31 -3.81 -24.15
CA GLY A 200 22.97 -4.09 -24.67
C GLY A 200 22.09 -4.95 -23.74
N GLY A 201 22.61 -5.31 -22.57
CA GLY A 201 21.83 -6.01 -21.56
C GLY A 201 20.64 -5.20 -21.06
N HIS A 202 19.53 -5.87 -20.81
CA HIS A 202 18.32 -5.29 -20.24
C HIS A 202 17.83 -6.17 -19.08
N LEU A 203 17.86 -5.59 -17.90
CA LEU A 203 17.32 -6.21 -16.68
C LEU A 203 16.04 -5.50 -16.26
N THR A 204 14.97 -6.23 -16.14
CA THR A 204 13.69 -5.76 -15.59
C THR A 204 13.43 -6.35 -14.22
N ALA A 205 13.11 -5.52 -13.24
CA ALA A 205 12.70 -5.92 -11.89
C ALA A 205 11.29 -5.42 -11.60
N GLN A 206 10.38 -6.36 -11.27
CA GLN A 206 8.94 -6.09 -11.07
C GLN A 206 8.47 -6.31 -9.62
N LYS A 207 9.30 -6.85 -8.74
CA LYS A 207 8.98 -7.10 -7.32
C LYS A 207 9.98 -6.47 -6.36
N GLY A 208 10.65 -5.43 -6.83
CA GLY A 208 11.63 -4.69 -6.06
C GLY A 208 13.05 -5.21 -6.21
N LEU A 209 13.96 -4.30 -5.95
CA LEU A 209 15.39 -4.54 -5.95
C LEU A 209 15.97 -3.87 -4.69
N TYR A 210 16.68 -4.65 -3.90
CA TYR A 210 17.44 -4.14 -2.76
C TYR A 210 18.93 -4.33 -3.00
N SER A 211 19.72 -3.27 -2.83
CA SER A 211 21.18 -3.37 -2.87
C SER A 211 21.82 -2.42 -1.85
N ASN A 212 22.73 -2.95 -1.03
CA ASN A 212 23.69 -2.15 -0.28
C ASN A 212 25.08 -2.18 -0.92
N GLY A 213 25.18 -2.71 -2.11
CA GLY A 213 26.38 -2.70 -2.93
C GLY A 213 26.19 -1.81 -4.16
N ARG A 214 27.16 -1.88 -5.07
CA ARG A 214 27.20 -1.02 -6.25
C ARG A 214 26.32 -1.54 -7.38
N VAL A 215 25.47 -0.68 -7.95
CA VAL A 215 24.71 -0.96 -9.18
C VAL A 215 25.27 -0.12 -10.32
N GLN A 216 25.80 -0.77 -11.35
CA GLN A 216 26.43 -0.15 -12.50
C GLN A 216 25.60 -0.38 -13.75
N ILE A 217 25.32 0.70 -14.48
CA ILE A 217 24.69 0.62 -15.81
C ILE A 217 25.74 1.14 -16.81
N GLY A 218 26.31 0.19 -17.54
CA GLY A 218 27.35 0.47 -18.51
C GLY A 218 26.80 0.76 -19.91
N LYS A 219 27.69 0.75 -20.91
CA LYS A 219 27.37 1.10 -22.28
C LYS A 219 26.18 0.31 -22.81
N LYS A 220 25.15 1.02 -23.30
CA LYS A 220 23.90 0.46 -23.84
C LYS A 220 23.14 -0.46 -22.86
N GLY A 221 23.54 -0.51 -21.60
CA GLY A 221 22.82 -1.27 -20.58
C GLY A 221 21.51 -0.57 -20.19
N THR A 222 20.48 -1.34 -19.87
CA THR A 222 19.19 -0.84 -19.40
C THR A 222 18.77 -1.57 -18.14
N LEU A 223 18.52 -0.82 -17.08
CA LEU A 223 17.86 -1.31 -15.87
C LEU A 223 16.45 -0.72 -15.81
N SER A 224 15.43 -1.57 -15.84
CA SER A 224 14.03 -1.18 -15.76
C SER A 224 13.43 -1.63 -14.43
N LEU A 225 12.92 -0.68 -13.68
CA LEU A 225 12.27 -0.88 -12.39
C LEU A 225 10.78 -0.52 -12.53
N SER A 226 9.92 -1.47 -12.23
CA SER A 226 8.48 -1.28 -12.31
C SER A 226 7.74 -1.93 -11.14
N GLY A 227 6.49 -1.57 -10.95
CA GLY A 227 5.57 -2.30 -10.08
C GLY A 227 5.29 -3.71 -10.61
N THR A 228 4.57 -4.50 -9.83
CA THR A 228 4.13 -5.84 -10.24
C THR A 228 2.82 -5.72 -11.00
N PRO A 229 2.72 -6.25 -12.24
CA PRO A 229 1.44 -6.27 -12.96
C PRO A 229 0.44 -7.16 -12.22
N GLU A 230 -0.80 -6.71 -12.12
CA GLU A 230 -1.88 -7.49 -11.52
C GLU A 230 -2.47 -8.45 -12.54
N ASN A 231 -2.51 -9.73 -12.22
CA ASN A 231 -3.02 -10.78 -13.11
C ASN A 231 -4.49 -10.53 -13.46
N GLY A 232 -4.79 -10.43 -14.74
CA GLY A 232 -6.14 -10.35 -15.29
C GLY A 232 -6.75 -8.94 -15.36
N ALA A 233 -6.04 -7.90 -14.96
CA ALA A 233 -6.44 -6.52 -15.16
C ALA A 233 -5.48 -5.83 -16.13
N ASP A 234 -5.96 -5.47 -17.29
CA ASP A 234 -5.18 -4.73 -18.27
C ASP A 234 -4.73 -3.39 -17.65
N ASN A 235 -3.43 -3.18 -17.59
CA ASN A 235 -2.82 -1.93 -17.19
C ASN A 235 -2.99 -1.54 -15.71
N THR A 236 -3.10 -2.54 -14.81
CA THR A 236 -3.15 -2.34 -13.36
C THR A 236 -1.89 -2.89 -12.69
N TRP A 237 -1.35 -2.13 -11.74
CA TRP A 237 -0.03 -2.40 -11.14
C TRP A 237 -0.08 -2.31 -9.62
N MET A 238 0.58 -3.26 -8.96
CA MET A 238 0.91 -3.20 -7.53
C MET A 238 2.13 -2.33 -7.33
N PRO A 239 2.10 -1.36 -6.41
CA PRO A 239 3.25 -0.55 -6.05
C PRO A 239 4.43 -1.39 -5.56
N VAL A 240 5.63 -1.03 -5.98
CA VAL A 240 6.86 -1.72 -5.58
C VAL A 240 7.94 -0.72 -5.15
N LEU A 241 8.56 -1.01 -4.01
CA LEU A 241 9.68 -0.24 -3.47
C LEU A 241 11.00 -0.87 -3.91
N THR A 242 11.92 -0.02 -4.41
CA THR A 242 13.30 -0.38 -4.71
C THR A 242 14.22 0.52 -3.92
N TYR A 243 15.18 -0.06 -3.22
CA TYR A 243 16.07 0.67 -2.33
C TYR A 243 17.54 0.34 -2.60
N MET A 244 18.35 1.39 -2.89
CA MET A 244 19.77 1.28 -3.17
C MET A 244 20.56 2.17 -2.22
N THR A 245 21.41 1.60 -1.39
CA THR A 245 22.21 2.36 -0.43
C THR A 245 23.36 3.10 -1.11
N GLU A 246 24.09 2.42 -1.99
CA GLU A 246 25.23 3.00 -2.73
C GLU A 246 24.81 3.69 -4.04
N GLY A 247 23.52 3.62 -4.40
CA GLY A 247 22.98 4.23 -5.60
C GLY A 247 23.35 3.54 -6.91
N TYR A 248 23.32 4.32 -8.00
CA TYR A 248 23.50 3.86 -9.37
C TYR A 248 24.64 4.61 -10.06
N ASP A 249 25.56 3.89 -10.68
CA ASP A 249 26.59 4.45 -11.54
C ASP A 249 26.23 4.25 -13.05
N LEU A 250 25.95 5.31 -13.75
CA LEU A 250 25.75 5.31 -15.21
C LEU A 250 27.05 5.71 -15.90
N THR A 251 27.86 4.73 -16.28
CA THR A 251 29.25 4.94 -16.74
C THR A 251 29.47 4.76 -18.24
N GLY A 252 28.44 4.31 -18.96
CA GLY A 252 28.57 4.07 -20.40
C GLY A 252 27.61 4.88 -21.23
N ASP A 253 28.01 5.23 -22.48
CA ASP A 253 27.14 5.92 -23.40
C ASP A 253 25.87 5.10 -23.68
N ASN A 254 24.72 5.78 -23.68
CA ASN A 254 23.38 5.18 -23.82
C ASN A 254 23.02 4.19 -22.68
N ALA A 255 23.65 4.30 -21.52
CA ALA A 255 23.15 3.64 -20.32
C ALA A 255 21.75 4.19 -19.96
N THR A 256 20.83 3.32 -19.57
CA THR A 256 19.46 3.73 -19.26
C THR A 256 18.99 3.17 -17.91
N LEU A 257 18.52 4.07 -17.04
CA LEU A 257 17.72 3.73 -15.88
C LEU A 257 16.28 4.10 -16.15
N ASN A 258 15.38 3.12 -16.14
CA ASN A 258 13.96 3.32 -16.41
C ASN A 258 13.14 2.98 -15.18
N ILE A 259 12.34 3.93 -14.69
CA ILE A 259 11.49 3.84 -13.50
C ILE A 259 10.07 4.11 -13.92
N SER A 260 9.20 3.11 -13.88
CA SER A 260 7.86 3.21 -14.44
C SER A 260 6.84 2.35 -13.68
N GLN A 261 5.57 2.47 -14.04
CA GLN A 261 4.49 1.58 -13.65
C GLN A 261 4.44 1.28 -12.14
N GLN A 262 4.26 2.32 -11.34
CA GLN A 262 4.13 2.23 -9.88
C GLN A 262 5.41 1.77 -9.15
N ALA A 263 6.59 1.99 -9.74
CA ALA A 263 7.84 1.82 -9.05
C ALA A 263 8.17 3.04 -8.18
N HIS A 264 8.57 2.78 -6.95
CA HIS A 264 9.18 3.73 -6.02
C HIS A 264 10.64 3.40 -5.84
N VAL A 265 11.51 4.24 -6.29
CA VAL A 265 12.95 3.98 -6.37
C VAL A 265 13.71 5.01 -5.56
N SER A 266 14.55 4.56 -4.63
CA SER A 266 15.47 5.41 -3.89
C SER A 266 16.92 5.04 -4.15
N GLY A 267 17.80 6.03 -4.04
CA GLY A 267 19.25 5.92 -4.23
C GLY A 267 19.77 6.95 -5.24
N ASP A 268 20.92 7.52 -4.96
CA ASP A 268 21.51 8.54 -5.81
C ASP A 268 22.00 7.97 -7.15
N VAL A 269 21.96 8.78 -8.20
CA VAL A 269 22.46 8.44 -9.53
C VAL A 269 23.69 9.26 -9.85
N HIS A 270 24.79 8.60 -10.22
CA HIS A 270 25.99 9.27 -10.71
C HIS A 270 26.17 8.97 -12.20
N ALA A 271 25.92 9.97 -13.05
CA ALA A 271 25.94 9.85 -14.52
C ALA A 271 27.17 10.54 -15.09
N THR A 272 28.23 9.77 -15.41
CA THR A 272 29.50 10.29 -15.95
C THR A 272 29.60 10.25 -17.47
N SER A 273 28.66 9.57 -18.14
CA SER A 273 28.56 9.47 -19.58
C SER A 273 27.18 9.91 -20.06
N SER A 274 27.00 10.15 -21.35
CA SER A 274 25.69 10.45 -21.93
C SER A 274 24.73 9.29 -21.72
N SER A 275 23.84 9.43 -20.75
CA SER A 275 22.93 8.41 -20.25
C SER A 275 21.51 8.93 -20.12
N SER A 276 20.54 8.04 -20.03
CA SER A 276 19.13 8.35 -19.91
C SER A 276 18.56 7.89 -18.57
N ILE A 277 17.86 8.77 -17.89
CA ILE A 277 17.07 8.45 -16.71
C ILE A 277 15.61 8.78 -17.02
N ARG A 278 14.74 7.78 -17.01
CA ARG A 278 13.33 7.94 -17.31
C ARG A 278 12.49 7.68 -16.06
N ILE A 279 11.57 8.59 -15.75
CA ILE A 279 10.72 8.54 -14.56
C ILE A 279 9.26 8.72 -14.97
N GLY A 280 8.47 7.66 -14.81
CA GLY A 280 7.08 7.63 -15.23
C GLY A 280 6.89 7.12 -16.68
N SER A 281 5.66 7.20 -17.18
CA SER A 281 5.25 6.65 -18.47
C SER A 281 4.20 7.54 -19.14
N GLU A 282 4.19 7.56 -20.48
CA GLU A 282 3.15 8.24 -21.27
C GLU A 282 1.77 7.61 -21.06
N ASN A 283 1.73 6.29 -20.86
CA ASN A 283 0.52 5.54 -20.57
C ASN A 283 0.58 5.06 -19.10
N PRO A 284 0.19 5.91 -18.17
CA PRO A 284 0.20 5.51 -16.76
C PRO A 284 -0.82 4.40 -16.54
N GLY A 285 -0.35 3.28 -15.97
CA GLY A 285 -1.24 2.26 -15.45
C GLY A 285 -1.98 2.75 -14.20
N SER A 286 -3.11 2.14 -13.92
CA SER A 286 -3.84 2.37 -12.68
C SER A 286 -3.19 1.62 -11.50
N VAL A 287 -3.34 2.16 -10.29
CA VAL A 287 -2.97 1.45 -9.06
C VAL A 287 -3.98 0.34 -8.80
N SER A 288 -3.50 -0.82 -8.36
CA SER A 288 -4.37 -1.94 -8.00
C SER A 288 -5.40 -1.55 -6.93
N SER A 289 -6.62 -1.99 -7.11
CA SER A 289 -7.71 -1.79 -6.14
C SER A 289 -7.49 -2.53 -4.82
N SER A 290 -6.56 -3.48 -4.77
CA SER A 290 -6.15 -4.16 -3.54
C SER A 290 -5.28 -3.30 -2.62
N VAL A 291 -4.76 -2.18 -3.12
CA VAL A 291 -4.00 -1.22 -2.32
C VAL A 291 -4.95 -0.27 -1.62
N SER A 292 -4.78 -0.11 -0.30
CA SER A 292 -5.56 0.86 0.47
C SER A 292 -5.47 2.25 -0.16
N PRO A 293 -6.59 2.96 -0.35
CA PRO A 293 -6.57 4.32 -0.91
C PRO A 293 -5.67 5.29 -0.13
N VAL A 294 -5.58 5.12 1.18
CA VAL A 294 -4.71 5.93 2.05
C VAL A 294 -3.23 5.64 1.77
N LEU A 295 -2.88 4.37 1.61
CA LEU A 295 -1.52 3.95 1.27
C LEU A 295 -1.15 4.42 -0.14
N ALA A 296 -2.05 4.27 -1.10
CA ALA A 296 -1.86 4.74 -2.46
C ALA A 296 -1.66 6.27 -2.52
N ALA A 297 -2.50 7.05 -1.82
CA ALA A 297 -2.37 8.49 -1.74
C ALA A 297 -1.08 8.94 -1.04
N GLY A 298 -0.66 8.24 0.01
CA GLY A 298 0.58 8.55 0.75
C GLY A 298 1.84 8.22 -0.04
N LEU A 299 1.84 7.12 -0.78
CA LEU A 299 3.03 6.67 -1.52
C LEU A 299 3.16 7.37 -2.89
N PHE A 300 2.08 7.64 -3.59
CA PHE A 300 2.14 7.95 -5.02
C PHE A 300 1.75 9.36 -5.41
N SER A 301 1.15 10.14 -4.54
CA SER A 301 0.77 11.53 -4.85
C SER A 301 0.11 11.72 -6.24
N GLY A 302 -0.47 10.66 -6.81
CA GLY A 302 -1.10 10.66 -8.13
C GLY A 302 -0.15 10.49 -9.33
N TYR A 303 1.15 10.21 -9.10
CA TYR A 303 2.12 10.00 -10.18
C TYR A 303 2.33 8.51 -10.50
N ASN A 304 2.69 8.22 -11.75
CA ASN A 304 2.89 6.86 -12.24
C ASN A 304 4.12 6.18 -11.64
N ALA A 305 5.16 6.94 -11.35
CA ALA A 305 6.39 6.46 -10.72
C ALA A 305 7.02 7.56 -9.86
N ALA A 306 7.82 7.17 -8.87
CA ALA A 306 8.54 8.10 -8.01
C ALA A 306 10.01 7.72 -7.88
N TYR A 307 10.87 8.73 -7.95
CA TYR A 307 12.29 8.62 -7.73
C TYR A 307 12.73 9.55 -6.60
N TYR A 308 13.49 9.02 -5.65
CA TYR A 308 14.02 9.70 -4.47
C TYR A 308 15.55 9.62 -4.48
N GLY A 309 16.21 10.68 -4.88
CA GLY A 309 17.66 10.69 -4.98
C GLY A 309 18.19 11.95 -5.65
N ALA A 310 19.51 12.18 -5.51
CA ALA A 310 20.25 13.15 -6.29
C ALA A 310 20.72 12.53 -7.60
N ILE A 311 20.83 13.34 -8.66
CA ILE A 311 21.43 12.94 -9.93
C ILE A 311 22.61 13.86 -10.18
N THR A 312 23.81 13.29 -10.24
CA THR A 312 25.07 14.02 -10.34
C THR A 312 25.91 13.61 -11.56
N GLY A 313 26.97 14.33 -11.87
CA GLY A 313 27.92 14.02 -12.95
C GLY A 313 27.69 14.83 -14.23
N GLY A 314 26.65 15.63 -14.32
CA GLY A 314 26.42 16.61 -15.40
C GLY A 314 26.17 16.01 -16.80
N LYS A 315 25.99 14.70 -16.93
CA LYS A 315 25.85 13.99 -18.21
C LYS A 315 24.51 13.26 -18.39
N GLY A 316 23.74 13.13 -17.31
CA GLY A 316 22.43 12.47 -17.34
C GLY A 316 21.38 13.28 -18.09
N ASN A 317 20.63 12.64 -18.95
CA ASN A 317 19.45 13.18 -19.62
C ASN A 317 18.21 12.62 -18.93
N VAL A 318 17.49 13.46 -18.20
CA VAL A 318 16.32 13.08 -17.41
C VAL A 318 15.07 13.38 -18.20
N SER A 319 14.23 12.35 -18.36
CA SER A 319 12.92 12.47 -19.00
C SER A 319 11.83 12.00 -18.03
N MET A 320 10.88 12.86 -17.75
CA MET A 320 9.78 12.58 -16.85
C MET A 320 8.43 12.69 -17.55
N ASN A 321 7.58 11.69 -17.34
CA ASN A 321 6.21 11.72 -17.84
C ASN A 321 5.25 11.12 -16.79
N ASN A 322 4.36 11.94 -16.24
CA ASN A 322 3.53 11.58 -15.08
C ASN A 322 4.36 11.02 -13.90
N GLY A 323 5.58 11.54 -13.72
CA GLY A 323 6.53 11.08 -12.72
C GLY A 323 6.77 12.10 -11.60
N LEU A 324 7.22 11.60 -10.45
CA LEU A 324 7.69 12.38 -9.32
C LEU A 324 9.20 12.20 -9.16
N TRP A 325 9.94 13.30 -9.08
CA TRP A 325 11.33 13.31 -8.66
C TRP A 325 11.48 14.14 -7.39
N GLN A 326 11.91 13.50 -6.31
CA GLN A 326 12.24 14.15 -5.05
C GLN A 326 13.75 14.18 -4.85
N LEU A 327 14.31 15.37 -4.89
CA LEU A 327 15.75 15.59 -4.67
C LEU A 327 16.10 15.37 -3.21
N THR A 328 17.07 14.50 -2.95
CA THR A 328 17.67 14.27 -1.63
C THR A 328 19.00 15.00 -1.49
N GLY A 329 19.56 15.52 -2.57
CA GLY A 329 20.81 16.25 -2.65
C GLY A 329 20.84 17.21 -3.83
N ASP A 330 21.90 18.04 -3.90
CA ASP A 330 22.16 18.84 -5.08
C ASP A 330 22.31 17.95 -6.30
N SER A 331 21.72 18.38 -7.42
CA SER A 331 21.69 17.62 -8.65
C SER A 331 22.25 18.43 -9.81
N ASP A 332 23.00 17.76 -10.67
CA ASP A 332 23.67 18.34 -11.84
C ASP A 332 23.46 17.41 -13.04
N ILE A 333 22.72 17.88 -14.06
CA ILE A 333 22.29 17.07 -15.20
C ILE A 333 22.46 17.82 -16.51
N ASN A 334 22.55 17.07 -17.61
CA ASN A 334 22.66 17.64 -18.94
C ASN A 334 21.31 18.20 -19.44
N SER A 335 20.25 17.41 -19.37
CA SER A 335 18.93 17.83 -19.80
C SER A 335 17.82 17.35 -18.88
N LEU A 336 16.77 18.16 -18.77
CA LEU A 336 15.54 17.80 -18.07
C LEU A 336 14.34 18.04 -19.02
N THR A 337 13.66 16.98 -19.37
CA THR A 337 12.41 17.05 -20.11
C THR A 337 11.29 16.58 -19.19
N THR A 338 10.27 17.41 -18.95
CA THR A 338 9.15 17.04 -18.08
C THR A 338 7.81 17.25 -18.76
N ARG A 339 6.90 16.28 -18.58
CA ARG A 339 5.50 16.31 -19.01
C ARG A 339 4.61 15.86 -17.88
N ASN A 340 3.69 16.72 -17.41
CA ASN A 340 2.73 16.42 -16.35
C ASN A 340 3.39 15.81 -15.10
N SER A 341 4.57 16.26 -14.73
CA SER A 341 5.42 15.66 -13.71
C SER A 341 5.69 16.64 -12.57
N ARG A 342 6.21 16.15 -11.46
CA ARG A 342 6.62 16.99 -10.33
C ARG A 342 8.08 16.80 -10.00
N VAL A 343 8.77 17.92 -9.78
CA VAL A 343 10.11 17.98 -9.21
C VAL A 343 10.04 18.74 -7.91
N GLN A 344 10.51 18.13 -6.82
CA GLN A 344 10.49 18.73 -5.49
C GLN A 344 11.73 18.32 -4.70
N SER A 345 12.06 19.07 -3.64
CA SER A 345 13.06 18.63 -2.67
C SER A 345 12.42 17.81 -1.55
N GLU A 346 13.20 16.97 -0.88
CA GLU A 346 12.75 16.32 0.36
C GLU A 346 12.38 17.38 1.42
N GLU A 347 11.46 17.05 2.32
CA GLU A 347 10.88 18.03 3.25
C GLU A 347 11.90 18.62 4.23
N ASN A 348 12.91 17.85 4.59
CA ASN A 348 13.90 18.22 5.60
C ASN A 348 15.31 18.38 5.01
N GLY A 349 16.22 18.98 5.78
CA GLY A 349 17.62 19.15 5.42
C GLY A 349 17.93 20.47 4.74
N ALA A 350 19.18 20.62 4.27
CA ALA A 350 19.66 21.82 3.59
C ALA A 350 18.87 22.11 2.30
N PHE A 351 18.88 23.35 1.85
CA PHE A 351 18.36 23.71 0.53
C PHE A 351 19.12 22.99 -0.57
N ARG A 352 18.42 22.62 -1.64
CA ARG A 352 18.97 21.89 -2.77
C ARG A 352 19.02 22.78 -4.01
N THR A 353 20.04 22.57 -4.82
CA THR A 353 20.15 23.20 -6.13
C THR A 353 20.06 22.14 -7.22
N LEU A 354 19.13 22.34 -8.15
CA LEU A 354 19.06 21.58 -9.40
C LEU A 354 19.72 22.41 -10.50
N THR A 355 20.89 21.97 -10.94
CA THR A 355 21.57 22.54 -12.10
C THR A 355 21.28 21.74 -13.34
N VAL A 356 20.78 22.38 -14.39
CA VAL A 356 20.46 21.73 -15.65
C VAL A 356 20.92 22.60 -16.82
N LYS A 357 21.54 22.00 -17.84
CA LYS A 357 21.93 22.78 -19.03
C LYS A 357 20.73 23.13 -19.88
N THR A 358 19.92 22.16 -20.22
CA THR A 358 18.72 22.36 -21.05
C THR A 358 17.47 21.88 -20.36
N LEU A 359 16.48 22.78 -20.19
CA LEU A 359 15.16 22.47 -19.66
C LEU A 359 14.10 22.53 -20.77
N ASP A 360 13.26 21.49 -20.90
CA ASP A 360 12.02 21.48 -21.68
C ASP A 360 10.88 20.95 -20.83
N ALA A 361 10.07 21.86 -20.26
CA ALA A 361 9.05 21.51 -19.29
C ALA A 361 7.66 21.93 -19.77
N THR A 362 6.67 21.03 -19.66
CA THR A 362 5.28 21.34 -20.01
C THR A 362 4.31 20.71 -19.00
N GLY A 363 3.37 21.51 -18.50
CA GLY A 363 2.33 21.06 -17.58
C GLY A 363 2.85 20.50 -16.26
N SER A 364 4.06 20.86 -15.86
CA SER A 364 4.77 20.26 -14.73
C SER A 364 4.81 21.19 -13.52
N ASP A 365 4.99 20.58 -12.35
CA ASP A 365 4.95 21.25 -11.08
C ASP A 365 6.33 21.21 -10.40
N PHE A 366 6.87 22.37 -10.08
CA PHE A 366 8.14 22.52 -9.41
C PHE A 366 7.89 23.09 -8.01
N VAL A 367 8.26 22.33 -6.98
CA VAL A 367 8.03 22.69 -5.58
C VAL A 367 9.35 22.99 -4.91
N LEU A 368 9.57 24.24 -4.53
CA LEU A 368 10.79 24.72 -3.90
C LEU A 368 10.52 25.11 -2.46
N ARG A 369 11.38 24.69 -1.54
CA ARG A 369 11.31 25.07 -0.12
C ARG A 369 11.94 26.43 0.10
N THR A 370 11.45 27.15 1.12
CA THR A 370 12.06 28.39 1.59
C THR A 370 11.93 28.53 3.11
N ASP A 371 12.94 29.12 3.73
CA ASP A 371 12.90 29.58 5.12
C ASP A 371 12.60 31.08 5.24
N LEU A 372 12.10 31.69 4.15
CA LEU A 372 11.80 33.11 4.00
C LEU A 372 13.06 34.03 3.91
N LYS A 373 14.27 33.44 3.86
CA LYS A 373 15.55 34.13 3.63
C LYS A 373 16.29 33.54 2.45
N ASP A 374 16.28 32.22 2.35
CA ASP A 374 16.86 31.45 1.25
C ASP A 374 15.86 30.38 0.80
N ALA A 375 16.17 29.66 -0.28
CA ALA A 375 15.31 28.66 -0.88
C ALA A 375 16.08 27.60 -1.65
N ASP A 376 15.40 26.49 -1.97
CA ASP A 376 15.82 25.60 -3.06
C ASP A 376 15.89 26.39 -4.37
N LYS A 377 16.79 25.98 -5.28
CA LYS A 377 17.06 26.72 -6.53
C LYS A 377 17.07 25.80 -7.74
N ILE A 378 16.65 26.35 -8.87
CA ILE A 378 16.84 25.74 -10.19
C ILE A 378 17.72 26.67 -11.01
N SER A 379 18.87 26.17 -11.47
CA SER A 379 19.82 26.90 -12.31
C SER A 379 19.85 26.28 -13.70
N ILE A 380 19.34 27.01 -14.69
CA ILE A 380 19.34 26.61 -16.10
C ILE A 380 20.45 27.36 -16.80
N THR A 381 21.42 26.66 -17.40
CA THR A 381 22.64 27.29 -17.88
C THR A 381 22.70 27.55 -19.38
N GLU A 382 22.00 26.80 -20.22
CA GLU A 382 22.10 26.93 -21.69
C GLU A 382 20.78 27.29 -22.36
N LYS A 383 19.67 26.60 -22.03
CA LYS A 383 18.37 26.83 -22.66
C LYS A 383 17.21 26.42 -21.77
N ALA A 384 16.17 27.23 -21.75
CA ALA A 384 14.89 26.87 -21.14
C ALA A 384 13.74 27.09 -22.13
N SER A 385 12.82 26.11 -22.18
CA SER A 385 11.62 26.12 -23.00
C SER A 385 10.46 25.40 -22.33
N GLY A 386 9.25 25.65 -22.83
CA GLY A 386 8.05 24.99 -22.33
C GLY A 386 6.94 25.94 -21.97
N SER A 387 5.85 25.40 -21.40
CA SER A 387 4.66 26.15 -21.01
C SER A 387 3.88 25.46 -19.90
N ASP A 388 2.98 26.20 -19.30
CA ASP A 388 2.00 25.71 -18.32
C ASP A 388 2.62 25.01 -17.09
N ASN A 389 3.85 25.40 -16.75
CA ASN A 389 4.50 24.90 -15.55
C ASN A 389 4.16 25.77 -14.34
N THR A 390 3.98 25.14 -13.20
CA THR A 390 3.74 25.80 -11.93
C THR A 390 4.99 25.83 -11.06
N LEU A 391 5.24 26.94 -10.44
CA LEU A 391 6.25 27.12 -9.43
C LEU A 391 5.56 27.30 -8.08
N ASN A 392 5.61 26.28 -7.27
CA ASN A 392 5.05 26.22 -5.93
C ASN A 392 6.13 26.41 -4.88
N VAL A 393 5.74 26.92 -3.72
CA VAL A 393 6.65 27.14 -2.61
C VAL A 393 6.18 26.37 -1.39
N SER A 394 7.09 25.64 -0.76
CA SER A 394 6.90 24.97 0.52
C SER A 394 7.66 25.73 1.61
N PHE A 395 7.00 26.06 2.71
CA PHE A 395 7.59 26.88 3.76
C PHE A 395 8.24 25.99 4.83
N MET A 396 9.50 26.27 5.15
CA MET A 396 10.22 25.68 6.28
C MET A 396 10.05 26.52 7.57
N LYS A 397 9.44 27.68 7.47
CA LYS A 397 9.07 28.56 8.60
C LYS A 397 7.71 29.18 8.30
N ASN A 398 6.97 29.48 9.36
CA ASN A 398 5.66 30.12 9.21
C ASN A 398 5.82 31.53 8.57
N PRO A 399 5.22 31.78 7.39
CA PRO A 399 5.23 33.09 6.80
C PRO A 399 4.31 34.05 7.56
N SER A 400 4.68 35.32 7.61
CA SER A 400 3.76 36.36 8.10
C SER A 400 2.95 36.92 6.93
N PRO A 401 1.63 37.11 7.06
CA PRO A 401 0.83 37.73 6.02
C PRO A 401 1.39 39.08 5.58
N GLY A 402 1.55 39.30 4.27
CA GLY A 402 2.06 40.54 3.70
C GLY A 402 3.57 40.74 3.82
N GLN A 403 4.33 39.72 4.23
CA GLN A 403 5.79 39.79 4.26
C GLN A 403 6.34 39.98 2.85
N SER A 404 7.15 41.02 2.65
CA SER A 404 7.86 41.25 1.40
C SER A 404 9.15 40.43 1.38
N LEU A 405 9.38 39.69 0.29
CA LEU A 405 10.55 38.84 0.09
C LEU A 405 11.32 39.28 -1.18
N ASN A 406 12.51 38.77 -1.38
CA ASN A 406 13.28 38.95 -2.62
C ASN A 406 14.23 37.75 -2.79
N ILE A 407 13.62 36.56 -3.02
CA ILE A 407 14.35 35.29 -3.04
C ILE A 407 14.36 34.73 -4.45
N PRO A 408 15.50 34.63 -5.14
CA PRO A 408 15.60 33.98 -6.44
C PRO A 408 15.33 32.48 -6.31
N LEU A 409 14.36 31.98 -7.06
CA LEU A 409 13.99 30.57 -7.11
C LEU A 409 14.54 29.87 -8.35
N VAL A 410 14.42 30.50 -9.52
CA VAL A 410 14.86 29.96 -10.80
C VAL A 410 15.69 31.01 -11.53
N SER A 411 16.81 30.59 -12.11
CA SER A 411 17.61 31.40 -13.02
C SER A 411 17.76 30.69 -14.38
N ALA A 412 17.68 31.43 -15.47
CA ALA A 412 17.80 30.95 -16.83
C ALA A 412 18.60 31.95 -17.70
N PRO A 413 19.10 31.55 -18.87
CA PRO A 413 19.81 32.45 -19.78
C PRO A 413 18.98 33.67 -20.18
N ALA A 414 19.68 34.74 -20.54
CA ALA A 414 19.03 35.95 -21.07
C ALA A 414 18.14 35.64 -22.28
N GLY A 415 17.00 36.33 -22.36
CA GLY A 415 16.02 36.14 -23.41
C GLY A 415 15.10 34.94 -23.23
N THR A 416 15.21 34.21 -22.14
CA THR A 416 14.26 33.16 -21.78
C THR A 416 12.87 33.79 -21.47
N SER A 417 11.79 33.21 -22.02
CA SER A 417 10.44 33.71 -21.75
C SER A 417 10.06 33.60 -20.28
N GLY A 418 9.53 34.67 -19.71
CA GLY A 418 9.02 34.70 -18.35
C GLY A 418 7.79 33.80 -18.12
N ASP A 419 7.13 33.36 -19.19
CA ASP A 419 5.88 32.60 -19.13
C ASP A 419 6.10 31.08 -18.94
N ILE A 420 7.34 30.61 -18.92
CA ILE A 420 7.67 29.18 -18.70
C ILE A 420 7.12 28.71 -17.36
N PHE A 421 7.19 29.55 -16.34
CA PHE A 421 6.71 29.26 -14.99
C PHE A 421 5.66 30.27 -14.54
N LYS A 422 4.58 29.77 -13.98
CA LYS A 422 3.53 30.55 -13.32
C LYS A 422 3.48 30.19 -11.85
N ALA A 423 2.99 31.12 -11.01
CA ALA A 423 2.76 30.82 -9.61
C ALA A 423 1.71 29.70 -9.48
N GLY A 424 2.08 28.63 -8.82
CA GLY A 424 1.18 27.52 -8.50
C GLY A 424 0.56 27.72 -7.13
N THR A 425 -0.64 27.18 -6.93
CA THR A 425 -1.28 27.16 -5.62
C THR A 425 -1.11 25.78 -4.99
N ARG A 426 -0.61 25.76 -3.77
CA ARG A 426 -0.43 24.51 -3.01
C ARG A 426 -1.26 24.55 -1.73
N VAL A 427 -1.83 23.40 -1.37
CA VAL A 427 -2.44 23.22 -0.05
C VAL A 427 -1.31 22.94 0.94
N THR A 428 -1.20 23.75 1.98
CA THR A 428 -0.23 23.62 3.06
C THR A 428 -0.97 23.81 4.37
N GLY A 429 -0.96 22.82 5.25
CA GLY A 429 -1.80 22.81 6.42
C GLY A 429 -3.29 22.86 6.03
N PHE A 430 -4.00 23.88 6.48
CA PHE A 430 -5.41 24.11 6.18
C PHE A 430 -5.64 25.25 5.18
N SER A 431 -4.59 25.68 4.53
CA SER A 431 -4.57 26.85 3.66
C SER A 431 -4.10 26.52 2.26
N ARG A 432 -4.58 27.28 1.30
CA ARG A 432 -4.05 27.33 -0.06
C ARG A 432 -3.05 28.49 -0.13
N VAL A 433 -1.84 28.21 -0.50
CA VAL A 433 -0.76 29.19 -0.59
C VAL A 433 -0.34 29.36 -2.03
N THR A 434 -0.35 30.60 -2.51
CA THR A 434 0.10 30.98 -3.85
C THR A 434 1.26 31.95 -3.73
N PRO A 435 2.46 31.63 -4.24
CA PRO A 435 3.58 32.57 -4.23
C PRO A 435 3.31 33.74 -5.15
N THR A 436 3.79 34.91 -4.78
CA THR A 436 3.85 36.08 -5.65
C THR A 436 5.22 36.08 -6.32
N LEU A 437 5.25 35.87 -7.64
CA LEU A 437 6.47 35.78 -8.43
C LEU A 437 6.66 37.03 -9.25
N ARG A 438 7.90 37.56 -9.24
CA ARG A 438 8.35 38.60 -10.14
C ARG A 438 9.39 38.03 -11.10
N VAL A 439 9.22 38.28 -12.40
CA VAL A 439 10.22 37.97 -13.41
C VAL A 439 11.17 39.15 -13.58
N ASP A 440 12.44 38.92 -13.38
CA ASP A 440 13.51 39.90 -13.54
C ASP A 440 14.41 39.52 -14.71
N THR A 441 14.48 40.34 -15.72
CA THR A 441 15.29 40.13 -16.94
C THR A 441 16.52 41.04 -16.98
N THR A 442 16.80 41.75 -15.90
CA THR A 442 17.98 42.61 -15.78
C THR A 442 19.24 41.80 -15.43
N GLY A 443 20.42 42.28 -15.77
CA GLY A 443 21.67 41.64 -15.41
C GLY A 443 22.06 40.40 -16.22
N GLY A 444 21.57 40.24 -17.46
CA GLY A 444 22.04 39.19 -18.38
C GLY A 444 21.48 37.80 -18.11
N SER A 445 20.41 37.69 -17.34
CA SER A 445 19.68 36.42 -17.06
C SER A 445 18.20 36.69 -16.83
N THR A 446 17.37 35.69 -17.04
CA THR A 446 15.95 35.71 -16.63
C THR A 446 15.81 35.02 -15.29
N LYS A 447 15.22 35.69 -14.31
CA LYS A 447 15.04 35.14 -12.95
C LYS A 447 13.59 35.20 -12.51
N TRP A 448 13.11 34.14 -11.86
CA TRP A 448 11.85 34.11 -11.12
C TRP A 448 12.15 34.29 -9.65
N ILE A 449 11.68 35.39 -9.11
CA ILE A 449 11.96 35.85 -7.76
C ILE A 449 10.69 35.75 -6.93
N LEU A 450 10.76 35.16 -5.77
CA LEU A 450 9.69 35.13 -4.78
C LEU A 450 9.64 36.48 -4.07
N ASP A 451 8.60 37.28 -4.33
CA ASP A 451 8.38 38.58 -3.68
C ASP A 451 7.48 38.48 -2.43
N GLY A 452 6.74 37.43 -2.30
CA GLY A 452 5.81 37.20 -1.20
C GLY A 452 4.86 36.03 -1.48
N PHE A 453 3.71 36.01 -0.81
CA PHE A 453 2.72 34.97 -1.00
C PHE A 453 1.32 35.47 -0.62
N ARG A 454 0.31 34.81 -1.17
CA ARG A 454 -1.08 34.97 -0.83
C ARG A 454 -1.63 33.66 -0.24
N THR A 455 -2.36 33.74 0.85
CA THR A 455 -2.97 32.59 1.52
C THR A 455 -4.47 32.70 1.50
N GLU A 456 -5.14 31.58 1.23
CA GLU A 456 -6.58 31.41 1.30
C GLU A 456 -6.89 30.11 2.08
N ALA A 457 -8.03 30.08 2.78
CA ALA A 457 -8.43 28.87 3.49
C ALA A 457 -8.76 27.73 2.50
N ASP A 458 -8.22 26.52 2.72
CA ASP A 458 -8.55 25.33 1.94
C ASP A 458 -9.75 24.61 2.54
N LYS A 459 -10.87 24.61 1.81
CA LYS A 459 -12.11 23.98 2.28
C LYS A 459 -11.99 22.46 2.38
N ALA A 460 -11.26 21.83 1.47
CA ALA A 460 -11.11 20.35 1.46
C ALA A 460 -10.27 19.86 2.64
N ALA A 461 -9.12 20.48 2.91
CA ALA A 461 -8.29 20.14 4.07
C ALA A 461 -9.05 20.40 5.39
N ALA A 462 -9.81 21.50 5.47
CA ALA A 462 -10.64 21.80 6.62
C ALA A 462 -11.76 20.76 6.81
N ALA A 463 -12.39 20.30 5.73
CA ALA A 463 -13.43 19.26 5.80
C ALA A 463 -12.84 17.91 6.27
N LYS A 464 -11.66 17.54 5.78
CA LYS A 464 -10.96 16.33 6.25
C LYS A 464 -10.62 16.39 7.74
N ALA A 465 -10.09 17.52 8.20
CA ALA A 465 -9.79 17.74 9.61
C ALA A 465 -11.06 17.67 10.48
N ASN A 466 -12.15 18.26 10.03
CA ASN A 466 -13.43 18.20 10.72
C ASN A 466 -13.98 16.76 10.76
N SER A 467 -13.86 16.00 9.69
CA SER A 467 -14.26 14.59 9.63
C SER A 467 -13.47 13.75 10.65
N PHE A 468 -12.17 13.95 10.73
CA PHE A 468 -11.31 13.29 11.73
C PHE A 468 -11.76 13.62 13.16
N MET A 469 -12.01 14.88 13.45
CA MET A 469 -12.41 15.32 14.80
C MET A 469 -13.81 14.83 15.20
N ASN A 470 -14.67 14.57 14.22
CA ASN A 470 -16.03 14.05 14.47
C ASN A 470 -16.11 12.51 14.59
N ALA A 471 -15.01 11.79 14.46
CA ALA A 471 -14.98 10.34 14.65
C ALA A 471 -15.46 9.93 16.06
N GLY A 472 -15.13 10.70 17.08
CA GLY A 472 -15.58 10.48 18.47
C GLY A 472 -17.10 10.58 18.64
N TYR A 473 -17.78 11.46 17.91
CA TYR A 473 -19.25 11.54 17.93
C TYR A 473 -19.88 10.25 17.35
N LYS A 474 -19.32 9.70 16.29
CA LYS A 474 -19.80 8.46 15.69
C LYS A 474 -19.64 7.27 16.63
N SER A 475 -18.52 7.20 17.35
CA SER A 475 -18.31 6.21 18.41
C SER A 475 -19.35 6.35 19.54
N PHE A 476 -19.71 7.58 19.91
CA PHE A 476 -20.78 7.83 20.88
C PHE A 476 -22.13 7.29 20.39
N MET A 477 -22.43 7.43 19.11
CA MET A 477 -23.69 6.95 18.51
C MET A 477 -23.90 5.44 18.60
N THR A 478 -22.83 4.64 18.66
CA THR A 478 -22.95 3.19 18.85
C THR A 478 -23.46 2.80 20.23
N GLU A 479 -23.32 3.67 21.20
CA GLU A 479 -23.80 3.49 22.57
C GLU A 479 -25.29 3.85 22.75
N VAL A 480 -25.89 4.54 21.77
CA VAL A 480 -27.29 4.94 21.78
C VAL A 480 -28.17 3.77 21.31
N ASN A 481 -28.93 3.20 22.21
CA ASN A 481 -29.78 2.04 21.92
C ASN A 481 -30.98 1.96 22.86
N ASN A 482 -32.10 1.51 22.34
CA ASN A 482 -33.34 1.40 23.09
C ASN A 482 -33.35 0.23 24.09
N LEU A 483 -34.34 0.22 24.99
CA LEU A 483 -34.52 -0.80 26.02
C LEU A 483 -34.56 -2.22 25.44
N ASN A 484 -35.33 -2.44 24.39
CA ASN A 484 -35.50 -3.75 23.83
C ASN A 484 -34.23 -4.31 23.19
N LYS A 485 -33.46 -3.50 22.52
CA LYS A 485 -32.13 -3.89 21.99
C LYS A 485 -31.18 -4.26 23.13
N ARG A 486 -31.24 -3.56 24.23
CA ARG A 486 -30.36 -3.77 25.38
C ARG A 486 -30.74 -5.00 26.18
N MET A 487 -31.96 -5.07 26.62
CA MET A 487 -32.42 -6.04 27.63
C MET A 487 -33.42 -7.09 27.12
N GLY A 488 -33.93 -6.92 25.89
CA GLY A 488 -34.98 -7.74 25.35
C GLY A 488 -36.35 -7.46 26.02
N GLU A 489 -37.25 -8.42 25.92
CA GLU A 489 -38.58 -8.31 26.53
C GLU A 489 -38.50 -8.59 28.05
N LEU A 490 -38.95 -7.64 28.83
CA LEU A 490 -38.94 -7.71 30.32
C LEU A 490 -40.29 -8.03 30.90
N ARG A 491 -41.38 -7.96 30.15
CA ARG A 491 -42.72 -8.24 30.67
C ARG A 491 -42.88 -9.70 31.00
N ASP A 492 -43.66 -9.96 32.03
CA ASP A 492 -43.99 -11.32 32.45
C ASP A 492 -42.75 -12.17 32.83
N THR A 493 -41.71 -11.55 33.35
CA THR A 493 -40.50 -12.24 33.82
C THR A 493 -40.71 -12.68 35.28
N ASN A 494 -40.40 -13.95 35.56
CA ASN A 494 -40.33 -14.48 36.91
C ASN A 494 -38.91 -14.41 37.47
N GLY A 495 -38.80 -14.26 38.79
CA GLY A 495 -37.52 -14.10 39.49
C GLY A 495 -37.29 -12.68 39.97
N ASP A 496 -36.47 -12.56 41.04
CA ASP A 496 -36.17 -11.27 41.68
C ASP A 496 -34.87 -10.61 41.17
N ALA A 497 -34.04 -11.35 40.47
CA ALA A 497 -32.80 -10.86 39.92
C ALA A 497 -32.61 -11.39 38.48
N GLY A 498 -31.90 -10.64 37.66
CA GLY A 498 -31.62 -11.03 36.29
C GLY A 498 -30.19 -10.69 35.85
N ALA A 499 -29.62 -11.56 35.09
CA ALA A 499 -28.37 -11.28 34.33
C ALA A 499 -28.65 -11.32 32.85
N TRP A 500 -28.04 -10.43 32.13
CA TRP A 500 -28.22 -10.35 30.67
C TRP A 500 -26.91 -10.01 29.95
N ALA A 501 -26.84 -10.44 28.72
CA ALA A 501 -25.75 -10.13 27.82
C ALA A 501 -26.31 -9.76 26.44
N ARG A 502 -25.58 -8.89 25.76
CA ARG A 502 -25.91 -8.42 24.43
C ARG A 502 -24.67 -8.36 23.59
N ILE A 503 -24.79 -8.76 22.34
CA ILE A 503 -23.80 -8.54 21.30
C ILE A 503 -24.46 -7.88 20.10
N MET A 504 -23.80 -6.88 19.55
CA MET A 504 -24.23 -6.19 18.34
C MET A 504 -23.05 -6.03 17.40
N ASN A 505 -23.25 -6.40 16.15
CA ASN A 505 -22.29 -6.16 15.07
C ASN A 505 -22.98 -5.31 14.02
N GLY A 506 -22.30 -4.24 13.60
CA GLY A 506 -22.86 -3.30 12.65
C GLY A 506 -21.82 -2.66 11.75
N ALA A 507 -22.31 -2.11 10.67
CA ALA A 507 -21.56 -1.33 9.70
C ALA A 507 -22.35 -0.08 9.31
N GLY A 508 -21.66 1.01 9.10
CA GLY A 508 -22.26 2.28 8.68
C GLY A 508 -21.43 3.00 7.64
N SER A 509 -22.06 3.95 6.99
CA SER A 509 -21.44 4.78 5.95
C SER A 509 -21.94 6.22 5.98
N ALA A 510 -21.10 7.13 5.46
CA ALA A 510 -21.40 8.55 5.32
C ALA A 510 -20.67 9.15 4.12
N ASP A 511 -20.94 10.41 3.81
CA ASP A 511 -20.22 11.14 2.77
C ASP A 511 -18.71 11.25 3.07
N GLY A 512 -17.90 11.48 2.03
CA GLY A 512 -16.43 11.55 2.14
C GLY A 512 -15.76 10.18 2.24
N GLY A 513 -16.35 9.14 1.65
CA GLY A 513 -15.82 7.79 1.65
C GLY A 513 -15.79 7.14 3.05
N TYR A 514 -16.54 7.70 4.01
CA TYR A 514 -16.57 7.17 5.37
C TYR A 514 -17.32 5.84 5.43
N SER A 515 -16.67 4.86 6.04
CA SER A 515 -17.28 3.59 6.42
C SER A 515 -16.75 3.13 7.78
N ASP A 516 -17.60 2.48 8.56
CA ASP A 516 -17.21 1.87 9.83
C ASP A 516 -17.74 0.45 9.99
N ASN A 517 -17.07 -0.28 10.87
CA ASN A 517 -17.52 -1.58 11.36
C ASN A 517 -17.31 -1.60 12.88
N TYR A 518 -18.27 -2.13 13.61
CA TYR A 518 -18.16 -2.22 15.05
C TYR A 518 -18.77 -3.50 15.61
N THR A 519 -18.17 -3.98 16.69
CA THR A 519 -18.73 -5.04 17.56
C THR A 519 -18.87 -4.46 18.94
N HIS A 520 -20.10 -4.43 19.44
CA HIS A 520 -20.46 -3.91 20.74
C HIS A 520 -20.96 -5.05 21.61
N VAL A 521 -20.37 -5.20 22.80
CA VAL A 521 -20.78 -6.19 23.81
C VAL A 521 -21.19 -5.44 25.06
N GLN A 522 -22.32 -5.82 25.62
CA GLN A 522 -22.84 -5.25 26.85
C GLN A 522 -23.36 -6.36 27.75
N VAL A 523 -23.04 -6.29 29.03
CA VAL A 523 -23.53 -7.21 30.05
C VAL A 523 -24.14 -6.41 31.20
N GLY A 524 -25.11 -6.97 31.85
CA GLY A 524 -25.75 -6.32 32.97
C GLY A 524 -26.35 -7.30 33.97
N PHE A 525 -26.53 -6.77 35.16
CA PHE A 525 -27.18 -7.45 36.24
C PHE A 525 -28.15 -6.50 36.94
N ASP A 526 -29.35 -6.97 37.22
CA ASP A 526 -30.39 -6.17 37.86
C ASP A 526 -31.22 -6.95 38.91
N LYS A 527 -31.92 -6.17 39.70
CA LYS A 527 -32.92 -6.64 40.65
C LYS A 527 -34.28 -6.14 40.24
N LYS A 528 -35.24 -7.04 40.21
CA LYS A 528 -36.66 -6.74 40.00
C LYS A 528 -37.32 -6.40 41.33
N HIS A 529 -38.01 -5.30 41.35
CA HIS A 529 -38.86 -4.85 42.48
C HIS A 529 -40.31 -4.88 41.99
N ALA A 530 -41.05 -5.88 42.38
CA ALA A 530 -42.48 -5.97 42.10
C ALA A 530 -43.24 -5.03 43.02
N LEU A 531 -43.72 -3.92 42.47
CA LEU A 531 -44.53 -2.92 43.17
C LEU A 531 -45.98 -3.02 42.70
N ASP A 532 -46.89 -2.34 43.42
CA ASP A 532 -48.27 -2.35 43.01
C ASP A 532 -48.44 -1.63 41.65
N GLY A 533 -48.84 -2.39 40.65
CA GLY A 533 -49.05 -1.91 39.29
C GLY A 533 -47.82 -1.65 38.42
N VAL A 534 -46.60 -1.93 38.96
CA VAL A 534 -45.35 -1.71 38.20
C VAL A 534 -44.25 -2.68 38.60
N ASP A 535 -43.56 -3.24 37.63
CA ASP A 535 -42.30 -3.95 37.79
C ASP A 535 -41.12 -2.98 37.54
N LEU A 536 -40.33 -2.72 38.57
CA LEU A 536 -39.16 -1.86 38.48
C LEU A 536 -37.87 -2.69 38.50
N PHE A 537 -37.07 -2.58 37.44
CA PHE A 537 -35.75 -3.19 37.34
C PHE A 537 -34.69 -2.13 37.61
N THR A 538 -33.79 -2.37 38.56
CA THR A 538 -32.65 -1.48 38.81
C THR A 538 -31.36 -2.28 38.69
N GLY A 539 -30.38 -1.76 37.96
CA GLY A 539 -29.21 -2.55 37.68
C GLY A 539 -27.97 -1.77 37.25
N VAL A 540 -26.93 -2.55 37.04
CA VAL A 540 -25.62 -2.10 36.60
C VAL A 540 -25.28 -2.74 35.24
N THR A 541 -24.52 -2.05 34.47
CA THR A 541 -24.08 -2.56 33.13
C THR A 541 -22.62 -2.23 32.86
N MET A 542 -21.97 -3.08 32.09
CA MET A 542 -20.65 -2.85 31.53
C MET A 542 -20.71 -2.99 30.02
N THR A 543 -19.94 -2.17 29.29
CA THR A 543 -19.89 -2.16 27.84
C THR A 543 -18.46 -2.28 27.34
N TYR A 544 -18.30 -2.96 26.21
CA TYR A 544 -17.07 -3.00 25.43
C TYR A 544 -17.43 -2.87 23.94
N THR A 545 -16.71 -1.98 23.25
CA THR A 545 -16.87 -1.80 21.81
C THR A 545 -15.52 -1.83 21.13
N ASP A 546 -15.40 -2.63 20.08
CA ASP A 546 -14.27 -2.61 19.14
C ASP A 546 -14.78 -2.13 17.79
N SER A 547 -14.18 -1.07 17.26
CA SER A 547 -14.60 -0.45 16.02
C SER A 547 -13.42 -0.04 15.14
N SER A 548 -13.62 -0.09 13.84
CA SER A 548 -12.72 0.47 12.84
C SER A 548 -13.47 1.45 11.96
N ALA A 549 -12.80 2.48 11.51
CA ALA A 549 -13.37 3.47 10.60
C ALA A 549 -12.34 3.90 9.56
N ASP A 550 -12.80 4.04 8.32
CA ASP A 550 -12.04 4.50 7.18
C ASP A 550 -12.78 5.62 6.46
N SER A 551 -12.03 6.57 5.91
CA SER A 551 -12.57 7.65 5.08
C SER A 551 -11.47 8.22 4.18
N ASP A 552 -11.84 9.15 3.31
CA ASP A 552 -10.87 9.93 2.52
C ASP A 552 -9.91 10.74 3.40
N ALA A 553 -10.28 11.01 4.66
CA ALA A 553 -9.52 11.82 5.59
C ALA A 553 -8.66 11.03 6.57
N PHE A 554 -9.04 9.81 6.92
CA PHE A 554 -8.37 9.02 7.95
C PHE A 554 -8.74 7.55 7.89
N SER A 555 -7.92 6.72 8.53
CA SER A 555 -8.25 5.34 8.87
C SER A 555 -7.83 5.06 10.31
N GLY A 556 -8.53 4.16 11.00
CA GLY A 556 -8.15 3.83 12.37
C GLY A 556 -9.12 2.93 13.11
N LYS A 557 -8.82 2.78 14.40
CA LYS A 557 -9.56 1.90 15.31
C LYS A 557 -9.85 2.62 16.63
N THR A 558 -10.98 2.26 17.22
CA THR A 558 -11.34 2.69 18.59
C THR A 558 -11.74 1.48 19.41
N LYS A 559 -11.17 1.37 20.60
CA LYS A 559 -11.63 0.44 21.64
C LYS A 559 -12.26 1.23 22.77
N SER A 560 -13.45 0.85 23.17
CA SER A 560 -14.23 1.57 24.17
C SER A 560 -14.62 0.63 25.33
N VAL A 561 -14.44 1.09 26.55
CA VAL A 561 -14.82 0.38 27.75
C VAL A 561 -15.61 1.32 28.65
N GLY A 562 -16.74 0.86 29.16
CA GLY A 562 -17.58 1.68 30.00
C GLY A 562 -18.42 0.90 30.99
N GLY A 563 -19.07 1.64 31.86
CA GLY A 563 -20.04 1.11 32.80
C GLY A 563 -21.16 2.10 33.07
N GLY A 564 -22.25 1.60 33.59
CA GLY A 564 -23.42 2.45 33.86
C GLY A 564 -24.42 1.84 34.80
N LEU A 565 -25.42 2.65 35.10
CA LEU A 565 -26.58 2.30 35.94
C LEU A 565 -27.84 2.48 35.10
N TYR A 566 -28.86 1.69 35.39
CA TYR A 566 -30.15 1.83 34.74
C TYR A 566 -31.31 1.51 35.67
N ALA A 567 -32.48 2.04 35.32
CA ALA A 567 -33.74 1.74 35.96
C ALA A 567 -34.84 1.66 34.88
N SER A 568 -35.54 0.55 34.85
CA SER A 568 -36.62 0.30 33.90
C SER A 568 -37.92 -0.03 34.61
N ALA A 569 -38.94 0.78 34.46
CA ALA A 569 -40.25 0.60 35.03
C ALA A 569 -41.25 0.17 33.98
N LEU A 570 -41.85 -1.01 34.18
CA LEU A 570 -42.90 -1.57 33.31
C LEU A 570 -44.21 -1.59 34.05
N PHE A 571 -45.17 -0.79 33.55
CA PHE A 571 -46.48 -0.64 34.17
C PHE A 571 -47.46 -1.70 33.62
N ASN A 572 -48.34 -2.17 34.46
CA ASN A 572 -49.41 -3.12 34.07
C ASN A 572 -50.33 -2.54 33.00
N SER A 573 -50.41 -1.20 32.89
CA SER A 573 -51.16 -0.52 31.82
C SER A 573 -50.60 -0.71 30.41
N GLY A 574 -49.38 -1.24 30.29
CA GLY A 574 -48.63 -1.34 29.02
C GLY A 574 -47.63 -0.25 28.81
N ALA A 575 -47.64 0.79 29.64
CA ALA A 575 -46.62 1.85 29.59
C ALA A 575 -45.27 1.34 30.12
N TYR A 576 -44.18 1.95 29.71
CA TYR A 576 -42.85 1.77 30.30
C TYR A 576 -42.04 3.06 30.29
N ILE A 577 -41.11 3.12 31.21
CA ILE A 577 -40.10 4.17 31.32
C ILE A 577 -38.75 3.48 31.56
N ASP A 578 -37.73 3.81 30.77
CA ASP A 578 -36.38 3.33 30.93
C ASP A 578 -35.43 4.52 31.07
N LEU A 579 -34.57 4.43 32.09
CA LEU A 579 -33.51 5.43 32.36
C LEU A 579 -32.16 4.72 32.38
N ILE A 580 -31.17 5.31 31.76
CA ILE A 580 -29.79 4.79 31.76
C ILE A 580 -28.79 5.94 31.81
N GLY A 581 -27.73 5.72 32.57
CA GLY A 581 -26.54 6.55 32.57
C GLY A 581 -25.29 5.72 32.41
N LYS A 582 -24.39 6.09 31.53
CA LYS A 582 -23.14 5.42 31.28
C LYS A 582 -21.96 6.40 31.22
N TYR A 583 -20.78 5.91 31.61
CA TYR A 583 -19.50 6.56 31.40
C TYR A 583 -18.59 5.63 30.62
N ILE A 584 -17.94 6.15 29.56
CA ILE A 584 -17.19 5.35 28.61
C ILE A 584 -15.84 5.99 28.33
N HIS A 585 -14.80 5.20 28.40
CA HIS A 585 -13.45 5.57 27.97
C HIS A 585 -13.18 4.98 26.57
N HIS A 586 -12.61 5.79 25.69
CA HIS A 586 -12.26 5.42 24.32
C HIS A 586 -10.76 5.52 24.10
N ASP A 587 -10.13 4.43 23.68
CA ASP A 587 -8.76 4.40 23.17
C ASP A 587 -8.79 4.45 21.64
N ASN A 588 -8.22 5.52 21.10
CA ASN A 588 -8.26 5.81 19.68
C ASN A 588 -6.87 5.70 19.06
N ASP A 589 -6.80 5.02 17.94
CA ASP A 589 -5.60 4.87 17.10
C ASP A 589 -5.96 5.18 15.66
N TYR A 590 -5.66 6.41 15.21
CA TYR A 590 -6.05 6.93 13.91
C TYR A 590 -4.88 7.54 13.17
N THR A 591 -4.83 7.27 11.86
CA THR A 591 -3.92 7.91 10.92
C THR A 591 -4.70 8.89 10.05
N GLY A 592 -4.35 10.17 10.12
CA GLY A 592 -4.92 11.22 9.26
C GLY A 592 -4.10 11.40 8.00
N ASN A 593 -4.76 11.56 6.85
CA ASN A 593 -4.15 11.80 5.55
C ASN A 593 -4.33 13.25 5.06
N PHE A 594 -4.24 14.19 5.96
CA PHE A 594 -4.32 15.63 5.68
C PHE A 594 -3.29 16.38 6.50
N ALA A 595 -2.76 17.46 5.94
CA ALA A 595 -1.87 18.41 6.60
C ALA A 595 -0.72 17.77 7.40
N GLY A 596 -0.19 16.62 6.98
CA GLY A 596 0.93 15.93 7.63
C GLY A 596 0.62 15.41 9.04
N LEU A 597 -0.64 15.22 9.42
CA LEU A 597 -1.03 14.79 10.78
C LEU A 597 -0.40 13.44 11.18
N GLY A 598 -0.40 12.46 10.27
CA GLY A 598 0.10 11.11 10.55
C GLY A 598 -0.73 10.36 11.59
N THR A 599 -0.11 9.37 12.24
CA THR A 599 -0.76 8.52 13.24
C THR A 599 -0.81 9.19 14.61
N LYS A 600 -1.98 9.10 15.27
CA LYS A 600 -2.21 9.61 16.62
C LYS A 600 -2.86 8.54 17.48
N HIS A 601 -2.26 8.30 18.66
CA HIS A 601 -2.81 7.48 19.72
C HIS A 601 -3.32 8.40 20.84
N TYR A 602 -4.61 8.32 21.17
CA TYR A 602 -5.17 9.22 22.16
C TYR A 602 -6.43 8.67 22.84
N GLY A 603 -6.60 9.02 24.11
CA GLY A 603 -7.80 8.72 24.87
C GLY A 603 -8.84 9.85 24.81
N THR A 604 -10.11 9.49 24.78
CA THR A 604 -11.26 10.38 24.96
C THR A 604 -12.24 9.74 25.93
N HIS A 605 -13.16 10.55 26.46
CA HIS A 605 -14.21 10.10 27.35
C HIS A 605 -15.56 10.58 26.88
N SER A 606 -16.60 9.79 27.14
CA SER A 606 -17.96 10.21 26.96
C SER A 606 -18.82 9.78 28.13
N TRP A 607 -19.81 10.58 28.46
CA TRP A 607 -20.89 10.14 29.31
C TRP A 607 -22.22 10.32 28.58
N TYR A 608 -23.19 9.54 29.00
CA TYR A 608 -24.45 9.39 28.33
C TYR A 608 -25.55 9.20 29.35
N ALA A 609 -26.63 9.95 29.21
CA ALA A 609 -27.87 9.78 29.96
C ALA A 609 -29.03 9.70 28.98
N GLY A 610 -29.81 8.63 29.08
CA GLY A 610 -30.94 8.38 28.19
C GLY A 610 -32.21 8.13 28.98
N ALA A 611 -33.32 8.59 28.42
CA ALA A 611 -34.68 8.30 28.89
C ALA A 611 -35.52 7.84 27.70
N GLU A 612 -36.15 6.70 27.86
CA GLU A 612 -37.09 6.14 26.85
C GLU A 612 -38.44 5.90 27.52
N THR A 613 -39.50 6.11 26.77
CA THR A 613 -40.87 5.76 27.17
C THR A 613 -41.62 5.21 25.99
N GLY A 614 -42.58 4.36 26.28
CA GLY A 614 -43.48 3.81 25.27
C GLY A 614 -44.73 3.27 25.91
N TYR A 615 -45.66 2.93 25.05
CA TYR A 615 -46.92 2.38 25.46
C TYR A 615 -47.33 1.22 24.55
N ARG A 616 -47.46 0.01 25.12
CA ARG A 616 -47.92 -1.18 24.38
C ARG A 616 -49.43 -1.23 24.38
N TYR A 617 -50.04 -0.99 23.22
CA TYR A 617 -51.45 -1.11 22.99
C TYR A 617 -51.75 -2.44 22.27
N HIS A 618 -52.54 -3.34 22.91
CA HIS A 618 -52.92 -4.60 22.35
C HIS A 618 -54.09 -4.41 21.37
N LEU A 619 -53.86 -4.73 20.10
CA LEU A 619 -54.89 -4.80 19.05
C LEU A 619 -55.69 -6.08 19.17
N THR A 620 -55.07 -7.17 19.54
CA THR A 620 -55.63 -8.49 19.90
C THR A 620 -54.80 -9.06 21.04
N GLU A 621 -55.18 -10.22 21.57
CA GLU A 621 -54.40 -10.88 22.64
C GLU A 621 -52.92 -11.15 22.25
N ASP A 622 -52.63 -11.36 20.96
CA ASP A 622 -51.33 -11.72 20.44
C ASP A 622 -50.66 -10.63 19.61
N THR A 623 -51.35 -9.54 19.31
CA THR A 623 -50.85 -8.48 18.42
C THR A 623 -50.91 -7.13 19.12
N PHE A 624 -49.81 -6.42 19.07
CA PHE A 624 -49.71 -5.10 19.67
C PHE A 624 -49.05 -4.06 18.73
N ILE A 625 -49.31 -2.82 19.05
CA ILE A 625 -48.64 -1.66 18.51
C ILE A 625 -48.04 -0.90 19.70
N GLU A 626 -46.78 -0.47 19.54
CA GLU A 626 -46.04 0.21 20.61
C GLU A 626 -45.38 1.49 20.09
N PRO A 627 -45.99 2.66 20.25
CA PRO A 627 -45.34 3.93 20.07
C PRO A 627 -44.25 4.12 21.13
N GLN A 628 -43.11 4.71 20.71
CA GLN A 628 -41.93 4.90 21.51
C GLN A 628 -41.38 6.31 21.32
N ALA A 629 -40.80 6.87 22.39
CA ALA A 629 -40.04 8.12 22.34
C ALA A 629 -38.81 7.99 23.25
N GLU A 630 -37.69 8.48 22.78
CA GLU A 630 -36.41 8.46 23.50
C GLU A 630 -35.72 9.80 23.40
N LEU A 631 -35.06 10.19 24.47
CA LEU A 631 -34.22 11.37 24.54
C LEU A 631 -32.89 10.97 25.17
N VAL A 632 -31.79 11.28 24.48
CA VAL A 632 -30.43 10.99 24.93
C VAL A 632 -29.65 12.28 24.98
N TYR A 633 -29.08 12.55 26.14
CA TYR A 633 -28.16 13.64 26.38
C TYR A 633 -26.83 13.12 26.86
N GLY A 634 -25.74 13.71 26.40
CA GLY A 634 -24.42 13.32 26.83
C GLY A 634 -23.38 14.40 26.61
N ALA A 635 -22.14 14.02 26.85
CA ALA A 635 -20.99 14.82 26.49
C ALA A 635 -19.87 13.93 25.99
N VAL A 636 -19.17 14.42 24.99
CA VAL A 636 -17.97 13.80 24.45
C VAL A 636 -16.82 14.77 24.67
N SER A 637 -15.74 14.30 25.31
CA SER A 637 -14.58 15.12 25.60
C SER A 637 -13.87 15.54 24.32
N GLY A 638 -13.46 16.80 24.25
CA GLY A 638 -12.65 17.31 23.18
C GLY A 638 -11.21 16.86 23.25
N LYS A 639 -10.51 17.04 22.15
CA LYS A 639 -9.07 16.76 22.03
C LYS A 639 -8.39 17.88 21.29
N THR A 640 -7.13 18.12 21.65
CA THR A 640 -6.27 19.08 20.93
C THR A 640 -5.07 18.33 20.40
N PHE A 641 -4.81 18.47 19.10
CA PHE A 641 -3.62 18.00 18.44
C PHE A 641 -2.78 19.20 18.01
N ARG A 642 -1.46 19.08 18.22
CA ARG A 642 -0.47 20.03 17.74
C ARG A 642 0.63 19.24 17.06
N TRP A 643 1.04 19.68 15.88
CA TRP A 643 2.11 19.04 15.13
C TRP A 643 2.78 20.04 14.20
N LYS A 644 3.82 19.61 13.55
CA LYS A 644 4.47 20.36 12.48
C LYS A 644 4.25 19.63 11.16
N ASP A 645 3.97 20.39 10.12
CA ASP A 645 4.03 19.95 8.73
C ASP A 645 5.19 20.70 8.08
N GLY A 646 6.32 20.01 7.92
CA GLY A 646 7.61 20.70 7.75
C GLY A 646 7.94 21.54 8.99
N GLU A 647 8.17 22.82 8.81
CA GLU A 647 8.37 23.78 9.91
C GLU A 647 7.10 24.56 10.30
N MET A 648 5.98 24.31 9.64
CA MET A 648 4.73 24.99 9.92
C MET A 648 4.04 24.38 11.16
N ASP A 649 3.77 25.24 12.15
CA ASP A 649 3.00 24.85 13.31
C ASP A 649 1.52 24.76 13.00
N LEU A 650 0.93 23.60 13.26
CA LEU A 650 -0.47 23.32 13.07
C LEU A 650 -1.14 22.94 14.39
N SER A 651 -2.37 23.34 14.54
CA SER A 651 -3.19 22.83 15.63
C SER A 651 -4.62 22.57 15.18
N MET A 652 -5.20 21.54 15.77
CA MET A 652 -6.57 21.13 15.55
C MET A 652 -7.18 20.82 16.92
N LYS A 653 -8.26 21.50 17.25
CA LYS A 653 -8.93 21.35 18.53
C LYS A 653 -10.40 21.06 18.30
N ASN A 654 -10.88 19.99 18.91
CA ASN A 654 -12.30 19.77 19.11
C ASN A 654 -12.66 20.23 20.52
N LYS A 655 -13.67 21.06 20.66
CA LYS A 655 -14.23 21.40 21.97
C LYS A 655 -15.06 20.24 22.49
N ASP A 656 -15.19 20.14 23.80
CA ASP A 656 -16.18 19.29 24.41
C ASP A 656 -17.56 19.65 23.84
N PHE A 657 -18.34 18.67 23.47
CA PHE A 657 -19.67 18.90 22.95
C PHE A 657 -20.69 18.00 23.62
N SER A 658 -21.92 18.52 23.71
CA SER A 658 -23.02 17.88 24.41
C SER A 658 -24.16 17.62 23.42
N PRO A 659 -24.18 16.43 22.79
CA PRO A 659 -25.28 16.07 21.89
C PRO A 659 -26.58 15.85 22.65
N LEU A 660 -27.68 16.28 22.07
CA LEU A 660 -29.04 15.93 22.51
C LEU A 660 -29.75 15.28 21.32
N ILE A 661 -30.05 14.00 21.45
CA ILE A 661 -30.60 13.17 20.37
C ILE A 661 -32.00 12.73 20.78
N GLY A 662 -32.96 12.94 19.88
CA GLY A 662 -34.32 12.46 20.00
C GLY A 662 -34.60 11.29 19.07
N ARG A 663 -35.45 10.35 19.49
CA ARG A 663 -36.01 9.31 18.66
C ARG A 663 -37.48 9.17 18.94
N THR A 664 -38.28 9.07 17.90
CA THR A 664 -39.68 8.70 17.99
C THR A 664 -39.97 7.60 16.99
N GLY A 665 -40.77 6.63 17.36
CA GLY A 665 -41.01 5.47 16.53
C GLY A 665 -42.25 4.70 16.91
N ILE A 666 -42.49 3.69 16.12
CA ILE A 666 -43.60 2.77 16.29
C ILE A 666 -43.14 1.35 15.97
N GLU A 667 -43.54 0.41 16.78
CA GLU A 667 -43.26 -1.01 16.61
C GLU A 667 -44.56 -1.82 16.58
N LEU A 668 -44.63 -2.79 15.69
CA LEU A 668 -45.67 -3.81 15.61
C LEU A 668 -45.09 -5.12 16.07
N GLY A 669 -45.83 -5.84 16.88
CA GLY A 669 -45.48 -7.17 17.34
C GLY A 669 -46.62 -8.17 17.26
N LYS A 670 -46.29 -9.41 16.94
CA LYS A 670 -47.20 -10.54 17.00
C LYS A 670 -46.55 -11.71 17.76
N THR A 671 -47.24 -12.19 18.75
CA THR A 671 -46.78 -13.25 19.65
C THR A 671 -47.40 -14.59 19.27
N PHE A 672 -46.56 -15.60 19.14
CA PHE A 672 -46.94 -17.00 18.94
C PHE A 672 -46.62 -17.73 20.25
N ARG A 673 -47.59 -18.50 20.76
CA ARG A 673 -47.46 -19.14 22.08
C ARG A 673 -47.52 -20.66 21.95
N GLY A 674 -46.63 -21.35 22.65
CA GLY A 674 -46.65 -22.79 22.88
C GLY A 674 -46.86 -23.11 24.36
N LYS A 675 -46.64 -24.35 24.78
CA LYS A 675 -46.88 -24.79 26.13
C LYS A 675 -45.88 -24.12 27.13
N ASP A 676 -44.59 -24.09 26.78
CA ASP A 676 -43.52 -23.59 27.63
C ASP A 676 -42.65 -22.57 26.92
N TRP A 677 -43.16 -21.94 25.86
CA TRP A 677 -42.43 -20.94 25.06
C TRP A 677 -43.37 -19.94 24.40
N SER A 678 -42.84 -18.78 24.14
CA SER A 678 -43.49 -17.82 23.22
C SER A 678 -42.42 -17.15 22.35
N VAL A 679 -42.80 -16.78 21.13
CA VAL A 679 -41.97 -16.03 20.19
C VAL A 679 -42.79 -14.86 19.70
N THR A 680 -42.25 -13.64 19.87
CA THR A 680 -42.82 -12.41 19.35
C THR A 680 -42.02 -11.93 18.17
N ALA A 681 -42.61 -11.97 16.98
CA ALA A 681 -42.05 -11.31 15.79
C ALA A 681 -42.37 -9.82 15.84
N ARG A 682 -41.38 -8.98 15.50
CA ARG A 682 -41.47 -7.52 15.60
C ARG A 682 -40.96 -6.83 14.35
N ALA A 683 -41.59 -5.75 13.98
CA ALA A 683 -41.11 -4.83 12.96
C ALA A 683 -41.41 -3.39 13.37
N GLY A 684 -40.46 -2.52 13.19
CA GLY A 684 -40.57 -1.13 13.61
C GLY A 684 -39.92 -0.15 12.65
N THR A 685 -40.34 1.08 12.78
CA THR A 685 -39.70 2.22 12.17
C THR A 685 -39.63 3.37 13.16
N SER A 686 -38.53 4.11 13.14
CA SER A 686 -38.34 5.27 13.99
C SER A 686 -37.57 6.37 13.27
N TRP A 687 -37.84 7.60 13.65
CA TRP A 687 -37.09 8.77 13.25
C TRP A 687 -36.20 9.20 14.38
N GLN A 688 -34.88 9.22 14.10
CA GLN A 688 -33.86 9.71 15.03
C GLN A 688 -33.31 11.03 14.50
N PHE A 689 -33.15 12.02 15.39
CA PHE A 689 -32.77 13.37 15.01
C PHE A 689 -31.95 14.06 16.10
N ASP A 690 -30.99 14.90 15.68
CA ASP A 690 -30.21 15.74 16.56
C ASP A 690 -31.02 16.99 16.94
N LEU A 691 -31.34 17.14 18.20
CA LEU A 691 -31.91 18.38 18.75
C LEU A 691 -30.82 19.41 19.00
N LEU A 692 -29.70 18.98 19.57
CA LEU A 692 -28.51 19.80 19.79
C LEU A 692 -27.27 19.06 19.27
N ASN A 693 -26.45 19.81 18.56
CA ASN A 693 -25.07 19.45 18.26
C ASN A 693 -24.25 20.73 18.33
N ASN A 694 -23.63 20.96 19.49
CA ASN A 694 -22.82 22.15 19.76
C ASN A 694 -21.31 21.89 19.53
N GLY A 695 -20.95 20.83 18.82
CA GLY A 695 -19.57 20.53 18.44
C GLY A 695 -18.96 21.67 17.61
N GLU A 696 -17.70 21.94 17.86
CA GLU A 696 -16.91 22.92 17.10
C GLU A 696 -15.48 22.42 16.93
N THR A 697 -15.02 22.38 15.70
CA THR A 697 -13.63 22.11 15.35
C THR A 697 -12.92 23.42 15.07
N VAL A 698 -11.82 23.69 15.76
CA VAL A 698 -10.97 24.86 15.56
C VAL A 698 -9.66 24.42 14.94
N LEU A 699 -9.40 24.92 13.73
CA LEU A 699 -8.17 24.66 12.97
C LEU A 699 -7.32 25.92 12.99
N ARG A 700 -6.02 25.75 13.22
CA ARG A 700 -5.07 26.87 13.22
C ARG A 700 -3.81 26.49 12.43
N ASP A 701 -3.42 27.38 11.55
CA ASP A 701 -2.15 27.37 10.81
C ASP A 701 -1.57 28.78 10.72
N ALA A 702 -0.55 28.95 9.87
CA ALA A 702 0.08 30.27 9.69
C ALA A 702 -0.86 31.36 9.13
N SER A 703 -1.92 30.99 8.44
CA SER A 703 -2.92 31.94 7.88
C SER A 703 -3.96 32.41 8.90
N GLY A 704 -4.01 31.78 10.08
CA GLY A 704 -4.94 32.13 11.14
C GLY A 704 -5.78 30.96 11.64
N GLU A 705 -6.95 31.28 12.16
CA GLU A 705 -7.86 30.33 12.78
C GLU A 705 -9.15 30.18 11.96
N LYS A 706 -9.57 28.94 11.77
CA LYS A 706 -10.83 28.59 11.14
C LYS A 706 -11.67 27.76 12.10
N ARG A 707 -12.95 28.12 12.25
CA ARG A 707 -13.91 27.43 13.09
C ARG A 707 -14.98 26.74 12.25
N ILE A 708 -15.23 25.47 12.51
CA ILE A 708 -16.25 24.67 11.84
C ILE A 708 -17.20 24.16 12.90
N LYS A 709 -18.46 24.57 12.78
CA LYS A 709 -19.52 24.11 13.68
C LYS A 709 -20.03 22.74 13.26
N GLY A 710 -20.38 21.91 14.24
CA GLY A 710 -21.05 20.65 14.01
C GLY A 710 -22.40 20.83 13.33
N GLU A 711 -22.74 19.90 12.47
CA GLU A 711 -24.02 19.87 11.76
C GLU A 711 -24.95 18.84 12.40
N LYS A 712 -26.24 19.19 12.46
CA LYS A 712 -27.28 18.26 12.90
C LYS A 712 -27.57 17.24 11.80
N ASP A 713 -27.86 16.01 12.22
CA ASP A 713 -28.28 14.91 11.35
C ASP A 713 -29.64 14.37 11.76
N SER A 714 -30.33 13.76 10.83
CA SER A 714 -31.54 12.99 11.10
C SER A 714 -31.67 11.82 10.12
N ARG A 715 -32.23 10.71 10.60
CA ARG A 715 -32.35 9.50 9.81
C ARG A 715 -33.58 8.69 10.21
N MET A 716 -34.05 7.88 9.29
CA MET A 716 -35.06 6.85 9.55
C MET A 716 -34.37 5.53 9.86
N LEU A 717 -34.80 4.87 10.93
CA LEU A 717 -34.37 3.54 11.34
C LEU A 717 -35.48 2.56 11.02
N PHE A 718 -35.10 1.41 10.50
CA PHE A 718 -36.00 0.28 10.19
C PHE A 718 -35.44 -0.95 10.86
N ASN A 719 -36.27 -1.62 11.66
CA ASN A 719 -35.87 -2.83 12.35
C ASN A 719 -36.88 -3.97 12.17
N VAL A 720 -36.38 -5.16 12.12
CA VAL A 720 -37.14 -6.39 12.19
C VAL A 720 -36.46 -7.33 13.18
N GLY A 721 -37.21 -8.02 13.96
CA GLY A 721 -36.65 -8.88 14.99
C GLY A 721 -37.62 -9.86 15.58
N MET A 722 -37.12 -10.60 16.55
CA MET A 722 -37.88 -11.55 17.35
C MET A 722 -37.41 -11.57 18.80
N ASN A 723 -38.34 -11.76 19.71
CA ASN A 723 -38.08 -12.08 21.09
C ASN A 723 -38.64 -13.47 21.38
N ALA A 724 -37.84 -14.36 21.93
CA ALA A 724 -38.25 -15.68 22.37
C ALA A 724 -38.19 -15.76 23.90
N GLN A 725 -39.26 -16.31 24.48
CA GLN A 725 -39.30 -16.70 25.87
C GLN A 725 -39.32 -18.22 25.95
N ILE A 726 -38.42 -18.79 26.76
CA ILE A 726 -38.34 -20.22 26.99
C ILE A 726 -38.51 -20.43 28.50
N LYS A 727 -39.54 -21.17 28.88
CA LYS A 727 -40.01 -21.21 30.26
C LYS A 727 -40.27 -19.81 30.79
N ASP A 728 -40.21 -19.61 32.08
CA ASP A 728 -40.51 -18.31 32.69
C ASP A 728 -39.27 -17.43 32.92
N ASN A 729 -38.09 -17.99 32.76
CA ASN A 729 -36.86 -17.39 33.20
C ASN A 729 -35.81 -17.10 32.12
N MET A 730 -36.00 -17.60 30.91
CA MET A 730 -35.04 -17.35 29.79
C MET A 730 -35.67 -16.49 28.72
N ARG A 731 -34.93 -15.51 28.24
CA ARG A 731 -35.30 -14.61 27.15
C ARG A 731 -34.16 -14.53 26.13
N PHE A 732 -34.53 -14.55 24.86
CA PHE A 732 -33.64 -14.34 23.73
C PHE A 732 -34.23 -13.26 22.85
N GLY A 733 -33.40 -12.36 22.35
CA GLY A 733 -33.77 -11.39 21.34
C GLY A 733 -32.81 -11.43 20.16
N LEU A 734 -33.35 -11.26 18.98
CA LEU A 734 -32.58 -11.07 17.75
C LEU A 734 -33.21 -9.92 16.96
N GLU A 735 -32.43 -8.98 16.50
CA GLU A 735 -32.90 -7.84 15.73
C GLU A 735 -31.92 -7.48 14.62
N PHE A 736 -32.42 -7.21 13.46
CA PHE A 736 -31.72 -6.60 12.34
C PHE A 736 -32.20 -5.16 12.18
N GLU A 737 -31.26 -4.25 11.99
CA GLU A 737 -31.53 -2.82 11.79
C GLU A 737 -30.80 -2.27 10.58
N LYS A 738 -31.43 -1.34 9.87
CA LYS A 738 -30.89 -0.50 8.82
C LYS A 738 -31.42 0.92 8.96
N SER A 739 -30.62 1.92 8.59
CA SER A 739 -31.10 3.30 8.50
C SER A 739 -30.95 3.90 7.11
N ALA A 740 -31.67 4.98 6.85
CA ALA A 740 -31.65 5.72 5.59
C ALA A 740 -31.94 7.20 5.81
N PHE A 741 -31.62 8.00 4.80
CA PHE A 741 -31.89 9.45 4.72
C PHE A 741 -31.08 10.33 5.67
N GLY A 742 -30.08 9.77 6.37
CA GLY A 742 -29.15 10.53 7.18
C GLY A 742 -27.86 10.85 6.42
N LYS A 743 -27.07 11.78 6.95
CA LYS A 743 -25.68 12.00 6.53
C LYS A 743 -24.81 10.80 6.90
N TYR A 744 -25.06 10.22 8.06
CA TYR A 744 -24.54 8.90 8.45
C TYR A 744 -25.68 7.90 8.53
N ASN A 745 -25.52 6.74 7.91
CA ASN A 745 -26.50 5.67 7.95
C ASN A 745 -25.88 4.36 8.42
N VAL A 746 -26.66 3.58 9.17
CA VAL A 746 -26.37 2.19 9.47
C VAL A 746 -26.73 1.38 8.24
N ASP A 747 -25.75 0.78 7.59
CA ASP A 747 -25.95 -0.07 6.40
C ASP A 747 -26.56 -1.39 6.79
N ASN A 748 -26.10 -1.97 7.88
CA ASN A 748 -26.66 -3.14 8.53
C ASN A 748 -26.18 -3.21 9.98
N ALA A 749 -27.03 -3.69 10.86
CA ALA A 749 -26.65 -4.07 12.22
C ALA A 749 -27.45 -5.26 12.67
N ILE A 750 -26.81 -6.22 13.32
CA ILE A 750 -27.43 -7.39 13.94
C ILE A 750 -27.18 -7.30 15.43
N ASN A 751 -28.24 -7.37 16.20
CA ASN A 751 -28.22 -7.35 17.66
C ASN A 751 -28.83 -8.63 18.20
N ALA A 752 -28.10 -9.32 19.08
CA ALA A 752 -28.60 -10.47 19.81
C ALA A 752 -28.49 -10.20 21.32
N ASN A 753 -29.52 -10.54 22.06
CA ASN A 753 -29.51 -10.49 23.51
C ASN A 753 -30.00 -11.77 24.18
N PHE A 754 -29.51 -12.02 25.35
CA PHE A 754 -29.92 -13.14 26.19
C PHE A 754 -30.11 -12.64 27.63
N ARG A 755 -31.16 -13.09 28.30
CA ARG A 755 -31.45 -12.79 29.69
C ARG A 755 -31.85 -14.04 30.44
N TYR A 756 -31.35 -14.16 31.65
CA TYR A 756 -31.74 -15.20 32.59
C TYR A 756 -32.19 -14.56 33.90
N MET A 757 -33.36 -14.99 34.41
CA MET A 757 -33.92 -14.57 35.68
C MET A 757 -33.73 -15.67 36.74
N PHE A 758 -33.31 -15.26 37.92
CA PHE A 758 -33.05 -16.15 39.05
C PHE A 758 -34.20 -16.16 40.03
#